data_fd0f6dec631ef8c80f801c0c7daa6d90
#
_entry.id   fd0f6dec631ef8c80f801c0c7daa6d90
#
_cell.length_a   1.000
_cell.length_b   1.000
_cell.length_c   1.000
_cell.angle_alpha   90.00
_cell.angle_beta   90.00
_cell.angle_gamma   90.00
#
_symmetry.space_group_name_H-M   'P 1'
#
loop_
_entity.id
_entity.type
_entity.pdbx_description
1 polymer ?
#
loop_
_entity_poly.entity_id
_entity_poly.type
_entity_poly.pdbx_seq_one_letter_code
_entity_poly.pdbx_strand_id
1 'polypeptide(L)'
;GNAMKMASCVNDQGVMDFSKVSSFVSAAEDAGLTVYGHTLAWHAQQPSKYLKGLIADKPIPEAPGGDNQYIRYTTDKAGSNPWDNQATCKLATPLEKGGAYTLSMKVKASQDCVLDFWPIWNASPNKNEWGGSKDVQYLAAQNVSTEWTTVTWKFNATFPHDMLQFCFGKLGGSIDFDDVKLVKDGTETNLVANGDFAKDDISAWGNNWQGPSFAIKQGSGTSASGNFCIKYTTTKDGSNTWDHQAVYTLPKALKKGAKYVLKMKLKASSAAEFAFWPIWDASPNKNEWGGSNDVQYCEAQNLTTDWKTYTWEFTAAFTHDKLQFCFGKMKKGESVYMDDITLVKEGTEDNLVANGDFAQNATAGWASNWQGPDFKCEKYGNGIPLTPKEKSDTLTWAMNKWISGMMQATGGKVKAWDLINEAISGGGNVNGFYALQTEATSEHNPQDFYWQDYFTPEMYGPIVEKAARDAYAAVEGTKPEDLKLFINDYNLESDWDDNKKVKSLVYWIKVWETKGQELGWNTKIDGIGSQMHISYYENPKTLESKKKAIQNMLRIMAETGKLVRISEIDMGYIGVDENGNDLKVGTTTAQLEKLPIEERVAKEKAMADYYKWIIEQYFEIVPVKQQYGICQWCITDSPADSGWRHGEPVGLWNLNYQRKPAYGGFADGLANKK
;
A
#
# COMPACT_ATOMS: atom_id res chain seq x y z
N GLY A 1 -22.39 18.10 -12.62
CA GLY A 1 -21.22 17.94 -13.41
C GLY A 1 -20.02 17.33 -12.73
N ASN A 2 -19.08 16.86 -13.52
CA ASN A 2 -17.87 16.19 -13.01
C ASN A 2 -16.76 17.16 -12.56
N ALA A 3 -16.95 18.48 -12.70
CA ALA A 3 -15.89 19.47 -12.48
C ALA A 3 -15.27 19.44 -11.07
N MET A 4 -16.03 19.04 -10.06
CA MET A 4 -15.61 19.03 -8.65
C MET A 4 -15.24 17.63 -8.14
N LYS A 5 -15.07 16.65 -9.03
CA LYS A 5 -14.60 15.31 -8.67
C LYS A 5 -13.07 15.24 -8.74
N MET A 6 -12.45 14.46 -7.85
CA MET A 6 -11.00 14.45 -7.73
C MET A 6 -10.28 14.08 -9.03
N ALA A 7 -10.76 13.07 -9.76
CA ALA A 7 -10.17 12.68 -11.05
C ALA A 7 -10.28 13.77 -12.15
N SER A 8 -11.16 14.77 -11.98
CA SER A 8 -11.27 15.89 -12.93
C SER A 8 -10.29 17.03 -12.63
N CYS A 9 -9.74 17.06 -11.43
CA CYS A 9 -8.85 18.12 -10.95
C CYS A 9 -7.42 17.63 -10.71
N VAL A 10 -7.20 16.34 -10.53
CA VAL A 10 -5.89 15.75 -10.19
C VAL A 10 -5.54 14.69 -11.22
N ASN A 11 -4.41 14.84 -11.87
CA ASN A 11 -3.95 13.86 -12.85
C ASN A 11 -3.14 12.72 -12.21
N ASP A 12 -2.73 11.74 -13.01
CA ASP A 12 -1.94 10.56 -12.57
C ASP A 12 -0.56 10.91 -11.97
N GLN A 13 -0.07 12.11 -12.18
CA GLN A 13 1.19 12.63 -11.62
C GLN A 13 0.97 13.48 -10.36
N GLY A 14 -0.31 13.64 -9.92
CA GLY A 14 -0.67 14.43 -8.75
C GLY A 14 -0.63 15.95 -8.97
N VAL A 15 -0.58 16.38 -10.24
CA VAL A 15 -0.73 17.80 -10.57
C VAL A 15 -2.19 18.18 -10.45
N MET A 16 -2.47 19.25 -9.74
CA MET A 16 -3.82 19.74 -9.45
C MET A 16 -4.14 20.96 -10.31
N ASP A 17 -5.27 20.92 -11.01
CA ASP A 17 -5.83 22.03 -11.77
C ASP A 17 -7.31 22.22 -11.40
N PHE A 18 -7.60 23.34 -10.76
CA PHE A 18 -8.93 23.73 -10.33
C PHE A 18 -9.55 24.83 -11.21
N SER A 19 -8.96 25.16 -12.35
CA SER A 19 -9.42 26.26 -13.23
C SER A 19 -10.87 26.09 -13.66
N LYS A 20 -11.30 24.87 -13.99
CA LYS A 20 -12.69 24.55 -14.31
C LYS A 20 -13.65 24.76 -13.15
N VAL A 21 -13.20 24.49 -11.92
CA VAL A 21 -14.00 24.71 -10.71
C VAL A 21 -14.21 26.19 -10.49
N SER A 22 -13.16 26.99 -10.51
CA SER A 22 -13.24 28.44 -10.33
C SER A 22 -14.10 29.10 -11.40
N SER A 23 -13.96 28.71 -12.67
CA SER A 23 -14.77 29.21 -13.78
C SER A 23 -16.24 28.85 -13.61
N PHE A 24 -16.55 27.62 -13.19
CA PHE A 24 -17.94 27.18 -12.93
C PHE A 24 -18.58 27.94 -11.78
N VAL A 25 -17.87 28.10 -10.67
CA VAL A 25 -18.39 28.83 -9.50
C VAL A 25 -18.63 30.31 -9.85
N SER A 26 -17.72 30.95 -10.59
CA SER A 26 -17.89 32.31 -11.05
C SER A 26 -19.13 32.47 -11.96
N ALA A 27 -19.28 31.57 -12.93
CA ALA A 27 -20.43 31.61 -13.82
C ALA A 27 -21.77 31.40 -13.08
N ALA A 28 -21.80 30.52 -12.07
CA ALA A 28 -22.99 30.32 -11.24
C ALA A 28 -23.31 31.57 -10.40
N GLU A 29 -22.31 32.22 -9.84
CA GLU A 29 -22.47 33.48 -9.09
C GLU A 29 -23.01 34.58 -9.99
N ASP A 30 -22.44 34.76 -11.17
CA ASP A 30 -22.90 35.73 -12.18
C ASP A 30 -24.37 35.49 -12.58
N ALA A 31 -24.81 34.24 -12.56
CA ALA A 31 -26.18 33.84 -12.83
C ALA A 31 -27.11 33.92 -11.59
N GLY A 32 -26.57 34.31 -10.44
CA GLY A 32 -27.33 34.34 -9.16
C GLY A 32 -27.69 32.97 -8.61
N LEU A 33 -26.92 31.91 -8.98
CA LEU A 33 -27.15 30.52 -8.59
C LEU A 33 -26.25 30.10 -7.43
N THR A 34 -26.82 29.36 -6.50
CA THR A 34 -26.05 28.72 -5.42
C THR A 34 -25.50 27.40 -5.88
N VAL A 35 -24.23 27.14 -5.58
CA VAL A 35 -23.56 25.91 -5.90
C VAL A 35 -23.51 24.97 -4.70
N TYR A 36 -23.86 23.71 -4.92
CA TYR A 36 -23.65 22.60 -4.01
C TYR A 36 -22.48 21.74 -4.54
N GLY A 37 -21.53 21.41 -3.69
CA GLY A 37 -20.33 20.68 -4.08
C GLY A 37 -20.50 19.16 -4.02
N HIS A 38 -20.05 18.47 -5.05
CA HIS A 38 -20.06 17.00 -5.14
C HIS A 38 -18.77 16.53 -5.83
N THR A 39 -17.92 15.79 -5.17
CA THR A 39 -17.85 15.33 -3.79
C THR A 39 -16.40 15.42 -3.27
N LEU A 40 -16.19 15.59 -1.95
CA LEU A 40 -14.83 15.71 -1.40
C LEU A 40 -14.14 14.36 -1.29
N ALA A 41 -14.83 13.30 -0.87
CA ALA A 41 -14.29 11.93 -0.82
C ALA A 41 -15.27 10.91 -1.42
N TRP A 42 -14.75 10.02 -2.23
CA TRP A 42 -15.48 8.93 -2.86
C TRP A 42 -14.49 7.82 -3.25
N HIS A 43 -14.91 6.59 -3.43
CA HIS A 43 -14.04 5.51 -3.93
C HIS A 43 -13.90 5.53 -5.45
N ALA A 44 -14.94 5.94 -6.19
CA ALA A 44 -14.94 6.02 -7.65
C ALA A 44 -14.46 7.39 -8.16
N GLN A 45 -14.08 7.44 -9.43
CA GLN A 45 -13.60 8.64 -10.11
C GLN A 45 -12.47 9.36 -9.37
N GLN A 46 -11.50 8.57 -8.93
CA GLN A 46 -10.30 9.02 -8.22
C GLN A 46 -9.07 8.92 -9.14
N PRO A 47 -8.01 9.70 -8.92
CA PRO A 47 -6.71 9.50 -9.56
C PRO A 47 -5.98 8.32 -8.90
N SER A 48 -6.53 7.11 -9.04
CA SER A 48 -6.12 5.92 -8.29
C SER A 48 -4.66 5.56 -8.51
N LYS A 49 -4.12 5.78 -9.71
CA LYS A 49 -2.71 5.58 -10.01
C LYS A 49 -1.80 6.50 -9.19
N TYR A 50 -2.17 7.78 -9.05
CA TYR A 50 -1.44 8.73 -8.21
C TYR A 50 -1.52 8.32 -6.74
N LEU A 51 -2.71 8.04 -6.22
CA LEU A 51 -2.92 7.69 -4.82
C LEU A 51 -2.21 6.38 -4.44
N LYS A 52 -2.31 5.35 -5.28
CA LYS A 52 -1.57 4.09 -5.11
C LYS A 52 -0.06 4.32 -5.21
N GLY A 53 0.39 5.24 -6.05
CA GLY A 53 1.80 5.63 -6.17
C GLY A 53 2.35 6.30 -4.91
N LEU A 54 1.54 7.13 -4.21
CA LEU A 54 1.94 7.78 -2.96
C LEU A 54 2.23 6.78 -1.82
N ILE A 55 1.51 5.68 -1.80
CA ILE A 55 1.62 4.63 -0.78
C ILE A 55 2.32 3.37 -1.27
N ALA A 56 2.88 3.43 -2.47
CA ALA A 56 3.78 2.41 -2.97
C ALA A 56 5.03 2.32 -2.07
N ASP A 57 5.69 1.18 -2.13
CA ASP A 57 6.94 0.98 -1.42
C ASP A 57 7.91 2.14 -1.71
N LYS A 58 8.51 2.72 -0.68
CA LYS A 58 9.55 3.74 -0.86
C LYS A 58 10.69 3.11 -1.64
N PRO A 59 11.24 3.79 -2.67
CA PRO A 59 12.49 3.31 -3.24
C PRO A 59 13.46 3.09 -2.08
N ILE A 60 14.12 1.95 -2.06
CA ILE A 60 15.27 1.77 -1.16
C ILE A 60 16.15 2.96 -1.50
N PRO A 61 16.53 3.80 -0.52
CA PRO A 61 17.46 4.87 -0.81
C PRO A 61 18.63 4.22 -1.51
N GLU A 62 18.83 4.53 -2.79
CA GLU A 62 20.12 4.33 -3.41
C GLU A 62 21.07 5.04 -2.46
N ALA A 63 22.10 4.34 -2.05
CA ALA A 63 23.17 5.01 -1.30
C ALA A 63 23.50 6.28 -2.06
N PRO A 64 23.58 7.47 -1.39
CA PRO A 64 23.61 8.74 -2.08
C PRO A 64 24.71 8.76 -3.13
N GLY A 65 24.31 8.74 -4.39
CA GLY A 65 25.17 8.57 -5.54
C GLY A 65 24.62 7.48 -6.44
N GLY A 66 23.76 7.84 -7.41
CA GLY A 66 23.43 6.97 -8.54
C GLY A 66 24.74 6.60 -9.24
N ASP A 67 24.98 5.33 -9.43
CA ASP A 67 26.21 4.65 -9.81
C ASP A 67 27.12 4.37 -8.60
N ASN A 68 26.95 3.18 -8.00
CA ASN A 68 27.84 2.72 -6.95
C ASN A 68 29.29 2.86 -7.41
N GLN A 69 30.06 3.67 -6.69
CA GLN A 69 31.45 3.91 -6.99
C GLN A 69 32.29 3.02 -6.09
N TYR A 70 33.39 2.52 -6.63
CA TYR A 70 34.36 1.77 -5.89
C TYR A 70 35.78 2.18 -6.37
N ILE A 71 36.78 1.98 -5.55
CA ILE A 71 38.17 2.21 -5.96
C ILE A 71 38.74 0.93 -6.56
N ARG A 72 39.30 1.05 -7.76
CA ARG A 72 40.01 -0.05 -8.43
C ARG A 72 41.48 0.25 -8.43
N TYR A 73 42.26 -0.73 -7.97
CA TYR A 73 43.72 -0.79 -8.15
C TYR A 73 44.03 -1.77 -9.27
N THR A 74 44.90 -1.36 -10.19
CA THR A 74 45.32 -2.20 -11.33
C THR A 74 46.84 -2.35 -11.30
N THR A 75 47.31 -3.59 -11.36
CA THR A 75 48.74 -3.96 -11.41
C THR A 75 49.12 -4.37 -12.80
N ASP A 76 50.27 -3.92 -13.30
CA ASP A 76 50.77 -4.28 -14.62
C ASP A 76 51.29 -5.70 -14.66
N LYS A 77 51.78 -6.20 -13.52
CA LYS A 77 52.31 -7.57 -13.36
C LYS A 77 52.19 -8.08 -11.92
N ALA A 78 52.12 -9.39 -11.77
CA ALA A 78 52.23 -10.02 -10.48
C ALA A 78 53.63 -9.81 -9.91
N GLY A 79 53.74 -9.47 -8.64
CA GLY A 79 55.00 -9.45 -7.89
C GLY A 79 55.33 -10.80 -7.28
N SER A 80 56.50 -10.88 -6.66
CA SER A 80 56.97 -12.10 -5.97
C SER A 80 56.55 -12.13 -4.49
N ASN A 81 56.37 -10.96 -3.89
CA ASN A 81 56.10 -10.81 -2.47
C ASN A 81 54.73 -10.13 -2.24
N PRO A 82 54.07 -10.36 -1.07
CA PRO A 82 52.81 -9.71 -0.75
C PRO A 82 52.85 -8.17 -0.85
N TRP A 83 53.96 -7.57 -0.50
CA TRP A 83 54.16 -6.13 -0.47
C TRP A 83 54.53 -5.46 -1.80
N ASP A 84 54.68 -6.23 -2.88
CA ASP A 84 55.13 -5.68 -4.18
C ASP A 84 54.05 -4.72 -4.77
N ASN A 85 52.79 -4.95 -4.53
CA ASN A 85 51.69 -4.02 -4.87
C ASN A 85 50.85 -3.70 -3.63
N GLN A 86 50.64 -2.40 -3.37
CA GLN A 86 49.97 -1.97 -2.17
C GLN A 86 48.97 -0.85 -2.46
N ALA A 87 47.81 -0.92 -1.82
CA ALA A 87 46.89 0.19 -1.63
C ALA A 87 47.11 0.77 -0.24
N THR A 88 47.06 2.10 -0.11
CA THR A 88 47.19 2.76 1.17
C THR A 88 46.01 3.71 1.40
N CYS A 89 45.61 3.91 2.68
CA CYS A 89 44.62 4.89 3.07
C CYS A 89 45.15 5.64 4.31
N LYS A 90 45.33 6.95 4.19
CA LYS A 90 45.77 7.82 5.30
C LYS A 90 44.59 8.11 6.23
N LEU A 91 44.77 7.91 7.50
CA LEU A 91 43.78 8.26 8.52
C LEU A 91 43.91 9.72 8.90
N ALA A 92 42.79 10.42 9.04
CA ALA A 92 42.76 11.81 9.51
C ALA A 92 43.25 11.96 10.97
N THR A 93 43.00 10.93 11.79
CA THR A 93 43.46 10.82 13.18
C THR A 93 44.11 9.46 13.37
N PRO A 94 45.36 9.40 13.90
CA PRO A 94 46.01 8.12 14.21
C PRO A 94 45.21 7.29 15.20
N LEU A 95 45.33 5.99 15.11
CA LEU A 95 44.70 5.06 16.04
C LEU A 95 45.33 5.18 17.43
N GLU A 96 44.56 4.98 18.47
CA GLU A 96 45.07 4.91 19.84
C GLU A 96 45.82 3.59 20.06
N LYS A 97 47.05 3.62 20.47
CA LYS A 97 47.83 2.43 20.84
C LYS A 97 47.10 1.64 21.93
N GLY A 98 46.90 0.37 21.72
CA GLY A 98 46.15 -0.52 22.62
C GLY A 98 44.64 -0.49 22.42
N GLY A 99 44.08 0.43 21.63
CA GLY A 99 42.66 0.50 21.30
C GLY A 99 42.22 -0.71 20.44
N ALA A 100 41.04 -1.21 20.69
CA ALA A 100 40.43 -2.28 19.90
C ALA A 100 39.66 -1.68 18.72
N TYR A 101 39.83 -2.26 17.52
CA TYR A 101 39.28 -1.79 16.27
C TYR A 101 38.75 -2.95 15.43
N THR A 102 37.70 -2.65 14.66
CA THR A 102 37.16 -3.55 13.62
C THR A 102 37.23 -2.82 12.28
N LEU A 103 37.98 -3.40 11.33
CA LEU A 103 37.98 -3.03 9.90
C LEU A 103 37.10 -4.02 9.16
N SER A 104 36.13 -3.53 8.40
CA SER A 104 35.37 -4.31 7.42
C SER A 104 35.40 -3.60 6.08
N MET A 105 35.39 -4.37 5.01
CA MET A 105 35.33 -3.84 3.65
C MET A 105 34.80 -4.88 2.69
N LYS A 106 34.19 -4.44 1.60
CA LYS A 106 33.88 -5.27 0.46
C LYS A 106 35.05 -5.27 -0.50
N VAL A 107 35.36 -6.44 -1.04
CA VAL A 107 36.50 -6.60 -1.95
C VAL A 107 36.22 -7.70 -2.99
N LYS A 108 36.69 -7.48 -4.22
CA LYS A 108 36.81 -8.51 -5.27
C LYS A 108 38.08 -8.30 -6.07
N ALA A 109 38.54 -9.33 -6.74
CA ALA A 109 39.70 -9.25 -7.61
C ALA A 109 39.41 -9.82 -9.00
N SER A 110 40.23 -9.50 -9.99
CA SER A 110 40.12 -10.08 -11.35
C SER A 110 40.41 -11.57 -11.41
N GLN A 111 41.02 -12.13 -10.40
CA GLN A 111 41.31 -13.57 -10.17
C GLN A 111 41.48 -13.80 -8.67
N ASP A 112 41.34 -15.06 -8.24
CA ASP A 112 41.54 -15.42 -6.84
C ASP A 112 42.94 -15.01 -6.38
N CYS A 113 42.97 -14.33 -5.22
CA CYS A 113 44.22 -13.82 -4.66
C CYS A 113 44.16 -13.75 -3.11
N VAL A 114 45.28 -13.35 -2.52
CA VAL A 114 45.41 -13.12 -1.08
C VAL A 114 45.57 -11.64 -0.83
N LEU A 115 44.84 -11.10 0.12
CA LEU A 115 44.89 -9.71 0.59
C LEU A 115 45.39 -9.70 2.03
N ASP A 116 46.55 -9.08 2.23
CA ASP A 116 47.11 -8.81 3.56
C ASP A 116 46.70 -7.42 4.01
N PHE A 117 46.43 -7.27 5.29
CA PHE A 117 46.17 -5.96 5.91
C PHE A 117 47.22 -5.66 6.96
N TRP A 118 48.04 -4.62 6.69
CA TRP A 118 49.20 -4.25 7.52
C TRP A 118 49.10 -2.77 7.89
N PRO A 119 48.33 -2.36 8.92
CA PRO A 119 48.29 -0.97 9.37
C PRO A 119 49.64 -0.55 9.86
N ILE A 120 50.04 0.70 9.55
CA ILE A 120 51.41 1.20 9.78
C ILE A 120 51.35 2.53 10.49
N TRP A 121 52.29 2.77 11.41
CA TRP A 121 52.56 4.11 11.93
C TRP A 121 53.59 4.79 11.00
N ASN A 122 53.09 5.40 9.93
CA ASN A 122 53.92 5.99 8.90
C ASN A 122 54.76 7.20 9.41
N ALA A 123 54.23 7.96 10.39
CA ALA A 123 54.96 9.07 11.02
C ALA A 123 56.00 8.62 12.05
N SER A 124 56.17 7.32 12.31
CA SER A 124 57.12 6.80 13.27
C SER A 124 58.56 7.30 12.98
N PRO A 125 59.37 7.63 14.01
CA PRO A 125 60.77 7.90 13.86
C PRO A 125 61.60 6.64 13.60
N ASN A 126 61.06 5.45 13.84
CA ASN A 126 61.73 4.14 13.63
C ASN A 126 61.69 3.81 12.14
N LYS A 127 62.71 4.18 11.39
CA LYS A 127 62.77 4.03 9.95
C LYS A 127 63.68 2.87 9.52
N ASN A 128 63.34 2.26 8.39
CA ASN A 128 64.25 1.32 7.68
C ASN A 128 65.24 2.15 6.82
N GLU A 129 66.18 1.43 6.18
CA GLU A 129 67.20 2.05 5.30
C GLU A 129 66.65 2.78 4.06
N TRP A 130 65.38 2.48 3.70
CA TRP A 130 64.65 3.08 2.58
C TRP A 130 63.74 4.19 3.01
N GLY A 131 63.80 4.61 4.32
CA GLY A 131 62.98 5.69 4.87
C GLY A 131 61.53 5.26 5.24
N GLY A 132 61.13 4.04 5.01
CA GLY A 132 59.83 3.51 5.42
C GLY A 132 59.78 3.23 6.92
N SER A 133 58.60 3.24 7.51
CA SER A 133 58.42 2.88 8.93
C SER A 133 58.66 1.41 9.17
N LYS A 134 59.34 1.04 10.30
CA LYS A 134 59.44 -0.30 10.81
C LYS A 134 58.26 -0.71 11.70
N ASP A 135 57.45 0.27 12.12
CA ASP A 135 56.31 0.05 13.04
C ASP A 135 55.04 -0.32 12.26
N VAL A 136 55.05 -1.55 11.78
CA VAL A 136 53.98 -2.22 10.98
C VAL A 136 53.35 -3.30 11.85
N GLN A 137 52.05 -3.39 11.81
CA GLN A 137 51.32 -4.53 12.43
C GLN A 137 50.83 -5.49 11.32
N TYR A 138 51.32 -6.70 11.37
CA TYR A 138 50.97 -7.76 10.43
C TYR A 138 49.76 -8.53 10.91
N LEU A 139 48.64 -8.41 10.21
CA LEU A 139 47.40 -9.12 10.51
C LEU A 139 47.19 -10.30 9.54
N ALA A 140 46.35 -11.25 9.92
CA ALA A 140 46.10 -12.44 9.13
C ALA A 140 45.52 -12.07 7.75
N ALA A 141 46.08 -12.73 6.71
CA ALA A 141 45.62 -12.53 5.35
C ALA A 141 44.24 -13.10 5.09
N GLN A 142 43.50 -12.51 4.14
CA GLN A 142 42.19 -12.96 3.68
C GLN A 142 42.24 -13.43 2.23
N ASN A 143 41.46 -14.44 1.90
CA ASN A 143 41.28 -14.88 0.50
C ASN A 143 40.22 -13.97 -0.17
N VAL A 144 40.56 -13.52 -1.38
CA VAL A 144 39.67 -12.68 -2.21
C VAL A 144 39.40 -13.42 -3.51
N SER A 145 38.14 -13.50 -3.91
CA SER A 145 37.70 -14.14 -5.14
C SER A 145 37.35 -13.13 -6.23
N THR A 146 36.85 -13.61 -7.36
CA THR A 146 36.32 -12.78 -8.46
C THR A 146 34.96 -12.22 -8.17
N GLU A 147 34.32 -12.64 -7.11
CA GLU A 147 33.03 -12.12 -6.65
C GLU A 147 33.22 -11.17 -5.46
N TRP A 148 32.31 -10.17 -5.34
CA TRP A 148 32.33 -9.29 -4.19
C TRP A 148 32.12 -10.08 -2.89
N THR A 149 33.04 -9.96 -1.94
CA THR A 149 32.97 -10.57 -0.61
C THR A 149 33.30 -9.54 0.47
N THR A 150 32.75 -9.74 1.66
CA THR A 150 33.10 -8.92 2.81
C THR A 150 34.22 -9.56 3.58
N VAL A 151 35.30 -8.82 3.80
CA VAL A 151 36.42 -9.24 4.65
C VAL A 151 36.43 -8.37 5.92
N THR A 152 36.86 -8.98 7.04
CA THR A 152 36.84 -8.30 8.34
C THR A 152 38.08 -8.65 9.14
N TRP A 153 38.69 -7.62 9.75
CA TRP A 153 39.79 -7.80 10.72
C TRP A 153 39.42 -7.14 12.04
N LYS A 154 39.58 -7.86 13.14
CA LYS A 154 39.49 -7.34 14.51
C LYS A 154 40.86 -7.33 15.10
N PHE A 155 41.33 -6.20 15.64
CA PHE A 155 42.69 -6.08 16.16
C PHE A 155 42.80 -5.01 17.25
N ASN A 156 43.79 -5.16 18.11
CA ASN A 156 44.23 -4.07 18.99
C ASN A 156 45.43 -3.37 18.34
N ALA A 157 45.39 -2.06 18.21
CA ALA A 157 46.43 -1.30 17.55
C ALA A 157 47.74 -1.37 18.37
N THR A 158 48.80 -1.92 17.79
CA THR A 158 50.12 -2.03 18.45
C THR A 158 50.89 -0.75 18.44
N PHE A 159 50.62 0.14 17.50
CA PHE A 159 51.18 1.47 17.35
C PHE A 159 50.08 2.51 17.11
N PRO A 160 50.40 3.82 17.19
CA PRO A 160 49.45 4.85 16.74
C PRO A 160 49.40 4.87 15.20
N HIS A 161 48.77 3.85 14.60
CA HIS A 161 48.72 3.73 13.14
C HIS A 161 48.01 4.94 12.53
N ASP A 162 48.67 5.57 11.55
CA ASP A 162 48.17 6.75 10.81
C ASP A 162 47.89 6.42 9.34
N MET A 163 48.15 5.15 8.93
CA MET A 163 47.91 4.69 7.57
C MET A 163 47.46 3.23 7.57
N LEU A 164 46.44 2.89 6.81
CA LEU A 164 46.03 1.53 6.47
C LEU A 164 46.78 1.12 5.22
N GLN A 165 47.31 -0.08 5.22
CA GLN A 165 48.06 -0.64 4.10
C GLN A 165 47.51 -2.00 3.75
N PHE A 166 47.10 -2.17 2.51
CA PHE A 166 46.54 -3.39 1.95
C PHE A 166 47.52 -3.94 0.90
N CYS A 167 48.01 -5.16 1.10
CA CYS A 167 49.04 -5.75 0.25
C CYS A 167 48.45 -6.90 -0.57
N PHE A 168 48.60 -6.82 -1.89
CA PHE A 168 48.12 -7.79 -2.87
C PHE A 168 49.19 -8.03 -3.96
N GLY A 169 50.45 -8.00 -3.55
CA GLY A 169 51.58 -7.93 -4.47
C GLY A 169 51.73 -9.09 -5.44
N LYS A 170 51.14 -10.26 -5.12
CA LYS A 170 51.16 -11.44 -5.99
C LYS A 170 50.04 -11.42 -7.06
N LEU A 171 49.17 -10.44 -7.04
CA LEU A 171 48.10 -10.29 -8.01
C LEU A 171 48.62 -9.64 -9.30
N GLY A 172 48.38 -10.27 -10.44
CA GLY A 172 48.56 -9.68 -11.76
C GLY A 172 47.17 -9.37 -12.36
N GLY A 173 46.69 -8.12 -12.20
CA GLY A 173 45.34 -7.76 -12.61
C GLY A 173 44.77 -6.62 -11.78
N SER A 174 43.50 -6.69 -11.41
CA SER A 174 42.86 -5.62 -10.62
C SER A 174 42.25 -6.17 -9.33
N ILE A 175 42.21 -5.29 -8.32
CA ILE A 175 41.47 -5.48 -7.08
C ILE A 175 40.62 -4.26 -6.81
N ASP A 176 39.37 -4.47 -6.40
CA ASP A 176 38.36 -3.47 -6.16
C ASP A 176 38.01 -3.42 -4.66
N PHE A 177 37.95 -2.25 -4.09
CA PHE A 177 37.55 -2.02 -2.70
C PHE A 177 36.32 -1.12 -2.65
N ASP A 178 35.41 -1.45 -1.73
CA ASP A 178 34.22 -0.66 -1.46
C ASP A 178 33.75 -0.82 0.00
N ASP A 179 32.88 0.05 0.47
CA ASP A 179 32.35 0.03 1.84
C ASP A 179 33.40 -0.15 2.93
N VAL A 180 34.54 0.52 2.79
CA VAL A 180 35.66 0.42 3.74
C VAL A 180 35.33 1.14 5.04
N LYS A 181 35.14 0.39 6.11
CA LYS A 181 34.75 0.91 7.42
C LYS A 181 35.70 0.45 8.50
N LEU A 182 36.37 1.41 9.16
CA LEU A 182 37.19 1.20 10.34
C LEU A 182 36.52 1.88 11.54
N VAL A 183 36.15 1.14 12.55
CA VAL A 183 35.54 1.65 13.78
C VAL A 183 36.35 1.24 15.00
N LYS A 184 36.41 2.11 15.99
CA LYS A 184 36.88 1.75 17.34
C LYS A 184 35.74 1.00 18.03
N ASP A 185 36.06 -0.11 18.67
CA ASP A 185 35.07 -0.91 19.37
C ASP A 185 34.31 -0.06 20.42
N GLY A 186 32.97 -0.21 20.43
CA GLY A 186 32.08 0.62 21.23
C GLY A 186 31.71 1.96 20.61
N THR A 187 32.11 2.25 19.36
CA THR A 187 31.70 3.45 18.61
C THR A 187 31.11 3.06 17.25
N GLU A 188 30.42 4.01 16.59
CA GLU A 188 29.88 3.82 15.24
C GLU A 188 30.58 4.67 14.17
N THR A 189 31.48 5.56 14.58
CA THR A 189 32.14 6.49 13.66
C THR A 189 33.14 5.77 12.77
N ASN A 190 32.97 5.86 11.44
CA ASN A 190 33.95 5.37 10.48
C ASN A 190 35.17 6.31 10.46
N LEU A 191 36.35 5.76 10.71
CA LEU A 191 37.60 6.49 10.69
C LEU A 191 38.24 6.63 9.30
N VAL A 192 37.71 5.88 8.31
CA VAL A 192 38.09 5.96 6.89
C VAL A 192 37.25 7.03 6.22
N ALA A 193 37.89 8.06 5.69
CA ALA A 193 37.23 9.08 4.91
C ALA A 193 36.80 8.54 3.54
N ASN A 194 35.55 8.81 3.14
CA ASN A 194 34.98 8.38 1.86
C ASN A 194 35.24 6.89 1.56
N GLY A 195 35.04 6.04 2.55
CA GLY A 195 35.27 4.58 2.39
C GLY A 195 34.18 3.87 1.58
N ASP A 196 33.06 4.52 1.36
CA ASP A 196 31.97 4.13 0.46
C ASP A 196 32.11 4.70 -0.96
N PHE A 197 33.18 5.48 -1.20
CA PHE A 197 33.51 6.14 -2.45
C PHE A 197 32.37 6.94 -3.08
N ALA A 198 31.38 7.38 -2.27
CA ALA A 198 30.25 8.18 -2.72
C ALA A 198 30.63 9.57 -3.30
N LYS A 199 31.87 9.97 -3.10
CA LYS A 199 32.47 11.21 -3.65
C LYS A 199 33.71 10.85 -4.48
N ASP A 200 33.99 11.62 -5.51
CA ASP A 200 35.20 11.48 -6.32
C ASP A 200 36.50 11.86 -5.56
N ASP A 201 36.41 12.21 -4.27
CA ASP A 201 37.56 12.55 -3.43
C ASP A 201 38.25 11.29 -2.90
N ILE A 202 39.38 10.95 -3.52
CA ILE A 202 40.27 9.86 -3.11
C ILE A 202 41.62 10.37 -2.56
N SER A 203 41.67 11.62 -2.08
CA SER A 203 42.90 12.25 -1.57
C SER A 203 43.52 11.51 -0.37
N ALA A 204 42.77 10.77 0.39
CA ALA A 204 43.23 9.91 1.47
C ALA A 204 43.84 8.58 0.98
N TRP A 205 43.53 8.19 -0.25
CA TRP A 205 43.97 6.92 -0.85
C TRP A 205 45.20 7.08 -1.70
N GLY A 206 46.03 6.08 -1.73
CA GLY A 206 47.30 6.09 -2.45
C GLY A 206 47.78 4.69 -2.79
N ASN A 207 48.97 4.62 -3.35
CA ASN A 207 49.66 3.37 -3.64
C ASN A 207 51.09 3.39 -3.05
N ASN A 208 51.74 2.26 -3.08
CA ASN A 208 53.13 2.15 -2.64
C ASN A 208 53.85 1.00 -3.40
N TRP A 209 55.20 0.98 -3.29
CA TRP A 209 56.11 0.04 -3.98
C TRP A 209 55.98 0.09 -5.50
N GLN A 210 55.57 -0.98 -6.16
CA GLN A 210 55.45 -0.99 -7.63
C GLN A 210 54.39 -0.01 -8.17
N GLY A 211 53.67 0.64 -7.27
CA GLY A 211 52.76 1.73 -7.60
C GLY A 211 51.59 1.35 -8.49
N PRO A 212 50.72 0.37 -8.10
CA PRO A 212 49.55 0.03 -8.90
C PRO A 212 48.72 1.30 -9.21
N SER A 213 48.29 1.44 -10.44
CA SER A 213 47.39 2.54 -10.79
C SER A 213 46.05 2.38 -10.07
N PHE A 214 45.43 3.49 -9.67
CA PHE A 214 44.11 3.43 -9.03
C PHE A 214 43.21 4.57 -9.47
N ALA A 215 41.91 4.29 -9.52
CA ALA A 215 40.88 5.27 -9.87
C ALA A 215 39.52 4.82 -9.34
N ILE A 216 38.65 5.79 -9.12
CA ILE A 216 37.22 5.52 -8.96
C ILE A 216 36.68 4.87 -10.24
N LYS A 217 35.91 3.83 -10.09
CA LYS A 217 35.14 3.19 -11.14
C LYS A 217 33.66 3.27 -10.80
N GLN A 218 32.88 3.55 -11.81
CA GLN A 218 31.44 3.38 -11.78
C GLN A 218 31.11 2.00 -12.29
N GLY A 219 30.22 1.31 -11.64
CA GLY A 219 29.79 0.01 -12.07
C GLY A 219 28.61 -0.47 -11.23
N SER A 220 28.01 -1.56 -11.66
CA SER A 220 27.16 -2.34 -10.76
C SER A 220 28.06 -2.88 -9.63
N GLY A 221 28.42 -1.99 -8.71
CA GLY A 221 29.14 -2.32 -7.51
C GLY A 221 28.28 -3.23 -6.64
N THR A 222 28.82 -3.54 -5.49
CA THR A 222 28.41 -4.52 -4.50
C THR A 222 26.96 -4.53 -4.10
N SER A 223 26.15 -3.65 -4.59
CA SER A 223 24.79 -3.53 -4.17
C SER A 223 23.86 -3.20 -5.31
N ALA A 224 23.42 -4.20 -5.98
CA ALA A 224 22.01 -4.36 -5.90
C ALA A 224 21.76 -5.30 -4.72
N SER A 225 21.74 -4.80 -3.50
CA SER A 225 20.90 -5.46 -2.51
C SER A 225 19.46 -5.28 -3.01
N GLY A 226 19.12 -5.97 -4.07
CA GLY A 226 17.78 -6.18 -4.49
C GLY A 226 17.13 -6.84 -3.30
N ASN A 227 16.03 -6.31 -2.81
CA ASN A 227 15.25 -7.00 -1.80
C ASN A 227 14.70 -8.24 -2.50
N PHE A 228 15.39 -9.37 -2.33
CA PHE A 228 14.99 -10.65 -2.89
C PHE A 228 14.29 -11.46 -1.82
N CYS A 229 13.34 -12.24 -2.21
CA CYS A 229 12.75 -13.28 -1.40
C CYS A 229 12.83 -14.60 -2.16
N ILE A 230 12.74 -15.72 -1.46
CA ILE A 230 12.47 -16.97 -2.14
C ILE A 230 10.97 -17.14 -2.34
N LYS A 231 10.56 -17.45 -3.56
CA LYS A 231 9.20 -17.71 -3.95
C LYS A 231 9.03 -19.17 -4.31
N TYR A 232 8.08 -19.81 -3.70
CA TYR A 232 7.62 -21.15 -4.06
C TYR A 232 6.25 -21.07 -4.71
N THR A 233 6.09 -21.64 -5.91
CA THR A 233 4.83 -21.67 -6.65
C THR A 233 4.36 -23.12 -6.79
N THR A 234 3.11 -23.36 -6.40
CA THR A 234 2.51 -24.69 -6.45
C THR A 234 2.28 -25.14 -7.90
N THR A 235 2.62 -26.40 -8.20
CA THR A 235 2.49 -26.98 -9.55
C THR A 235 1.19 -27.77 -9.72
N LYS A 236 0.51 -28.10 -8.61
CA LYS A 236 -0.73 -28.89 -8.53
C LYS A 236 -1.64 -28.33 -7.44
N ASP A 237 -2.90 -28.72 -7.46
CA ASP A 237 -3.81 -28.49 -6.32
C ASP A 237 -3.40 -29.39 -5.15
N GLY A 238 -3.34 -28.83 -3.96
CA GLY A 238 -3.09 -29.57 -2.73
C GLY A 238 -4.34 -29.74 -1.88
N SER A 239 -4.38 -30.80 -1.08
CA SER A 239 -5.47 -31.15 -0.18
C SER A 239 -5.03 -31.28 1.27
N ASN A 240 -3.79 -31.75 1.46
CA ASN A 240 -3.21 -31.99 2.78
C ASN A 240 -2.11 -30.96 3.07
N THR A 241 -1.87 -30.64 4.33
CA THR A 241 -0.85 -29.69 4.77
C THR A 241 0.55 -30.01 4.18
N TRP A 242 0.85 -31.28 3.98
CA TRP A 242 2.16 -31.74 3.46
C TRP A 242 2.27 -31.83 1.93
N ASP A 243 1.23 -31.50 1.16
CA ASP A 243 1.26 -31.70 -0.30
C ASP A 243 2.26 -30.80 -1.01
N HIS A 244 2.56 -29.61 -0.48
CA HIS A 244 3.61 -28.71 -0.99
C HIS A 244 4.59 -28.37 0.12
N GLN A 245 5.89 -28.56 -0.15
CA GLN A 245 6.92 -28.38 0.86
C GLN A 245 8.12 -27.60 0.31
N ALA A 246 8.57 -26.62 1.09
CA ALA A 246 9.88 -26.01 0.99
C ALA A 246 10.79 -26.60 2.06
N VAL A 247 12.03 -26.87 1.75
CA VAL A 247 12.99 -27.40 2.71
C VAL A 247 14.30 -26.60 2.66
N TYR A 248 14.91 -26.43 3.83
CA TYR A 248 16.25 -25.88 3.98
C TYR A 248 17.14 -26.87 4.68
N THR A 249 18.27 -27.21 4.09
CA THR A 249 19.28 -28.10 4.70
C THR A 249 20.18 -27.26 5.58
N LEU A 250 20.20 -27.56 6.87
CA LEU A 250 21.05 -26.86 7.83
C LEU A 250 22.52 -27.23 7.63
N PRO A 251 23.43 -26.25 7.57
CA PRO A 251 24.90 -26.54 7.52
C PRO A 251 25.39 -27.33 8.74
N LYS A 252 24.71 -27.19 9.87
CA LYS A 252 24.95 -27.91 11.12
C LYS A 252 23.63 -28.30 11.75
N ALA A 253 23.47 -29.56 12.08
CA ALA A 253 22.26 -30.08 12.73
C ALA A 253 22.00 -29.41 14.11
N LEU A 254 20.75 -29.27 14.47
CA LEU A 254 20.34 -28.73 15.76
C LEU A 254 20.69 -29.70 16.89
N LYS A 255 20.99 -29.16 18.04
CA LYS A 255 21.26 -29.96 19.25
C LYS A 255 19.91 -30.34 19.88
N LYS A 256 19.62 -31.64 19.96
CA LYS A 256 18.46 -32.17 20.69
C LYS A 256 18.40 -31.61 22.12
N GLY A 257 17.20 -31.17 22.54
CA GLY A 257 16.93 -30.60 23.85
C GLY A 257 17.33 -29.12 24.00
N ALA A 258 17.96 -28.50 23.01
CA ALA A 258 18.23 -27.06 23.02
C ALA A 258 17.04 -26.26 22.46
N LYS A 259 16.85 -25.06 22.98
CA LYS A 259 15.82 -24.14 22.53
C LYS A 259 16.30 -23.29 21.37
N TYR A 260 15.40 -23.02 20.44
CA TYR A 260 15.64 -22.22 19.23
C TYR A 260 14.47 -21.29 18.97
N VAL A 261 14.78 -20.16 18.35
CA VAL A 261 13.80 -19.19 17.85
C VAL A 261 13.99 -19.07 16.33
N LEU A 262 12.97 -19.47 15.57
CA LEU A 262 12.87 -19.22 14.14
C LEU A 262 12.00 -17.97 13.92
N LYS A 263 12.55 -16.97 13.21
CA LYS A 263 11.79 -15.81 12.73
C LYS A 263 11.91 -15.73 11.22
N MET A 264 10.84 -15.37 10.56
CA MET A 264 10.84 -15.15 9.13
C MET A 264 9.71 -14.23 8.70
N LYS A 265 9.92 -13.47 7.63
CA LYS A 265 8.86 -12.75 6.95
C LYS A 265 8.20 -13.67 5.93
N LEU A 266 6.88 -13.70 5.94
CA LEU A 266 6.07 -14.51 5.03
C LEU A 266 4.92 -13.69 4.46
N LYS A 267 4.57 -14.00 3.21
CA LYS A 267 3.27 -13.69 2.59
C LYS A 267 2.87 -14.81 1.64
N ALA A 268 1.61 -14.85 1.27
CA ALA A 268 1.12 -15.76 0.24
C ALA A 268 0.32 -14.99 -0.82
N SER A 269 0.14 -15.56 -2.00
CA SER A 269 -0.71 -14.98 -3.05
C SER A 269 -2.21 -15.02 -2.69
N SER A 270 -2.59 -15.87 -1.75
CA SER A 270 -3.93 -16.01 -1.15
C SER A 270 -3.78 -16.42 0.31
N ALA A 271 -4.81 -16.27 1.12
CA ALA A 271 -4.79 -16.75 2.51
C ALA A 271 -4.48 -18.25 2.56
N ALA A 272 -3.47 -18.64 3.33
CA ALA A 272 -2.97 -20.01 3.36
C ALA A 272 -2.55 -20.47 4.75
N GLU A 273 -2.73 -21.76 5.06
CA GLU A 273 -2.11 -22.40 6.22
C GLU A 273 -0.64 -22.70 5.92
N PHE A 274 0.24 -22.41 6.86
CA PHE A 274 1.68 -22.63 6.76
C PHE A 274 2.19 -23.30 8.03
N ALA A 275 2.74 -24.51 7.89
CA ALA A 275 3.23 -25.29 9.02
C ALA A 275 4.76 -25.42 8.95
N PHE A 276 5.38 -25.35 10.13
CA PHE A 276 6.82 -25.55 10.31
C PHE A 276 7.06 -26.89 10.96
N TRP A 277 7.73 -27.81 10.24
CA TRP A 277 8.01 -29.18 10.69
C TRP A 277 9.49 -29.52 10.52
N PRO A 278 10.37 -29.08 11.47
CA PRO A 278 11.77 -29.46 11.41
C PRO A 278 11.93 -30.98 11.52
N ILE A 279 12.84 -31.53 10.72
CA ILE A 279 13.00 -32.97 10.56
C ILE A 279 14.47 -33.38 10.77
N TRP A 280 14.69 -34.54 11.38
CA TRP A 280 15.97 -35.21 11.36
C TRP A 280 16.02 -36.18 10.16
N ASP A 281 16.39 -35.66 9.00
CA ASP A 281 16.35 -36.40 7.73
C ASP A 281 17.38 -37.55 7.75
N ALA A 282 18.54 -37.36 8.36
CA ALA A 282 19.55 -38.42 8.52
C ALA A 282 19.20 -39.51 9.52
N SER A 283 18.04 -39.44 10.18
CA SER A 283 17.61 -40.43 11.18
C SER A 283 17.55 -41.84 10.57
N PRO A 284 17.98 -42.88 11.35
CA PRO A 284 17.77 -44.28 10.96
C PRO A 284 16.29 -44.72 11.05
N ASN A 285 15.46 -43.98 11.74
CA ASN A 285 14.03 -44.27 11.91
C ASN A 285 13.26 -43.83 10.65
N LYS A 286 13.14 -44.71 9.68
CA LYS A 286 12.54 -44.46 8.38
C LYS A 286 11.12 -45.00 8.27
N ASN A 287 10.25 -44.29 7.55
CA ASN A 287 8.97 -44.79 7.12
C ASN A 287 9.09 -45.71 5.90
N GLU A 288 8.01 -46.31 5.48
CA GLU A 288 7.97 -47.25 4.33
C GLU A 288 8.39 -46.62 2.98
N TRP A 289 8.33 -45.29 2.89
CA TRP A 289 8.72 -44.50 1.72
C TRP A 289 10.17 -44.00 1.78
N GLY A 290 10.94 -44.38 2.82
CA GLY A 290 12.32 -43.95 3.04
C GLY A 290 12.49 -42.58 3.66
N GLY A 291 11.41 -41.85 3.94
CA GLY A 291 11.42 -40.58 4.69
C GLY A 291 11.67 -40.83 6.17
N SER A 292 12.11 -39.79 6.90
CA SER A 292 12.29 -39.90 8.35
C SER A 292 10.96 -39.82 9.09
N ASN A 293 10.78 -40.66 10.13
CA ASN A 293 9.69 -40.54 11.09
C ASN A 293 9.99 -39.51 12.19
N ASP A 294 11.22 -39.02 12.33
CA ASP A 294 11.63 -38.09 13.35
C ASP A 294 11.35 -36.64 12.90
N VAL A 295 10.08 -36.32 12.82
CA VAL A 295 9.53 -35.01 12.48
C VAL A 295 8.96 -34.34 13.74
N GLN A 296 9.27 -33.08 13.94
CA GLN A 296 8.65 -32.27 15.00
C GLN A 296 7.58 -31.36 14.40
N TYR A 297 6.35 -31.52 14.85
CA TYR A 297 5.21 -30.71 14.38
C TYR A 297 5.08 -29.47 15.25
N CYS A 298 5.47 -28.31 14.74
CA CYS A 298 5.24 -27.03 15.38
C CYS A 298 3.90 -26.44 14.96
N GLU A 299 3.36 -25.50 15.75
CA GLU A 299 2.07 -24.87 15.49
C GLU A 299 2.03 -24.20 14.13
N ALA A 300 0.97 -24.43 13.36
CA ALA A 300 0.75 -23.80 12.07
C ALA A 300 0.34 -22.34 12.21
N GLN A 301 0.70 -21.53 11.21
CA GLN A 301 0.36 -20.12 11.10
C GLN A 301 -0.54 -19.87 9.90
N ASN A 302 -1.39 -18.84 9.97
CA ASN A 302 -2.20 -18.40 8.84
C ASN A 302 -1.52 -17.24 8.14
N LEU A 303 -1.13 -17.45 6.88
CA LEU A 303 -0.55 -16.42 6.03
C LEU A 303 -1.63 -15.52 5.45
N THR A 304 -1.26 -14.27 5.22
CA THR A 304 -2.05 -13.28 4.48
C THR A 304 -1.34 -12.89 3.20
N THR A 305 -1.98 -12.07 2.37
CA THR A 305 -1.37 -11.48 1.17
C THR A 305 -0.35 -10.38 1.48
N ASP A 306 -0.31 -9.90 2.72
CA ASP A 306 0.65 -8.91 3.18
C ASP A 306 1.84 -9.57 3.86
N TRP A 307 3.02 -8.95 3.72
CA TRP A 307 4.20 -9.36 4.46
C TRP A 307 4.02 -9.19 5.97
N LYS A 308 4.23 -10.28 6.72
CA LYS A 308 4.23 -10.30 8.19
C LYS A 308 5.39 -11.11 8.71
N THR A 309 5.88 -10.74 9.90
CA THR A 309 6.89 -11.53 10.61
C THR A 309 6.18 -12.59 11.45
N TYR A 310 6.61 -13.84 11.27
CA TYR A 310 6.15 -15.00 12.03
C TYR A 310 7.30 -15.53 12.87
N THR A 311 6.97 -16.06 14.04
CA THR A 311 7.96 -16.56 15.01
C THR A 311 7.52 -17.91 15.55
N TRP A 312 8.45 -18.86 15.62
CA TRP A 312 8.32 -20.14 16.29
C TRP A 312 9.40 -20.27 17.35
N GLU A 313 9.03 -20.49 18.57
CA GLU A 313 9.90 -20.85 19.68
C GLU A 313 9.74 -22.34 19.93
N PHE A 314 10.81 -23.10 19.89
CA PHE A 314 10.73 -24.56 20.09
C PHE A 314 11.97 -25.15 20.75
N THR A 315 11.77 -26.25 21.47
CA THR A 315 12.87 -27.10 21.93
C THR A 315 13.06 -28.24 20.95
N ALA A 316 14.23 -28.39 20.37
CA ALA A 316 14.49 -29.43 19.35
C ALA A 316 14.25 -30.82 19.91
N ALA A 317 13.24 -31.52 19.42
CA ALA A 317 12.90 -32.89 19.84
C ALA A 317 13.90 -33.92 19.35
N PHE A 318 14.55 -33.65 18.20
CA PHE A 318 15.53 -34.50 17.55
C PHE A 318 16.77 -33.68 17.13
N THR A 319 17.76 -34.34 16.57
CA THR A 319 18.94 -33.71 15.94
C THR A 319 18.55 -33.27 14.54
N HIS A 320 17.63 -32.26 14.43
CA HIS A 320 17.13 -31.81 13.15
C HIS A 320 18.25 -31.30 12.23
N ASP A 321 18.28 -31.78 11.01
CA ASP A 321 19.24 -31.39 9.97
C ASP A 321 18.55 -30.67 8.79
N LYS A 322 17.21 -30.62 8.77
CA LYS A 322 16.42 -29.86 7.81
C LYS A 322 15.29 -29.09 8.48
N LEU A 323 15.03 -27.90 7.97
CA LEU A 323 13.81 -27.15 8.21
C LEU A 323 12.84 -27.45 7.09
N GLN A 324 11.64 -27.91 7.42
CA GLN A 324 10.60 -28.22 6.45
C GLN A 324 9.40 -27.32 6.69
N PHE A 325 8.93 -26.68 5.65
CA PHE A 325 7.79 -25.75 5.64
C PHE A 325 6.72 -26.30 4.72
N CYS A 326 5.51 -26.47 5.24
CA CYS A 326 4.40 -27.10 4.55
C CYS A 326 3.28 -26.08 4.31
N PHE A 327 2.82 -25.97 3.06
CA PHE A 327 1.75 -25.09 2.60
C PHE A 327 0.82 -25.78 1.60
N GLY A 328 0.59 -27.07 1.84
CA GLY A 328 0.07 -28.00 0.86
C GLY A 328 -1.42 -27.85 0.50
N LYS A 329 -2.20 -27.05 1.24
CA LYS A 329 -3.63 -26.85 0.92
C LYS A 329 -3.87 -25.80 -0.16
N MET A 330 -2.82 -25.22 -0.74
CA MET A 330 -2.88 -24.18 -1.76
C MET A 330 -3.26 -24.77 -3.13
N LYS A 331 -3.83 -23.94 -3.99
CA LYS A 331 -4.20 -24.29 -5.36
C LYS A 331 -3.02 -24.17 -6.32
N LYS A 332 -3.08 -24.85 -7.46
CA LYS A 332 -2.10 -24.72 -8.52
C LYS A 332 -1.90 -23.25 -8.94
N GLY A 333 -0.63 -22.83 -9.00
CA GLY A 333 -0.23 -21.47 -9.39
C GLY A 333 -0.21 -20.46 -8.23
N GLU A 334 -0.72 -20.81 -7.05
CA GLU A 334 -0.57 -19.99 -5.87
C GLU A 334 0.87 -20.05 -5.34
N SER A 335 1.28 -19.02 -4.60
CA SER A 335 2.68 -18.88 -4.20
C SER A 335 2.82 -18.47 -2.74
N VAL A 336 3.88 -19.00 -2.11
CA VAL A 336 4.39 -18.53 -0.81
C VAL A 336 5.70 -17.81 -1.03
N TYR A 337 5.89 -16.70 -0.35
CA TYR A 337 7.10 -15.87 -0.37
C TYR A 337 7.69 -15.85 1.03
N MET A 338 9.00 -16.06 1.13
CA MET A 338 9.74 -16.13 2.40
C MET A 338 10.98 -15.26 2.32
N ASP A 339 11.28 -14.53 3.41
CA ASP A 339 12.40 -13.61 3.51
C ASP A 339 12.80 -13.38 4.98
N ASP A 340 13.94 -12.72 5.20
CA ASP A 340 14.49 -12.37 6.52
C ASP A 340 14.47 -13.55 7.51
N ILE A 341 14.90 -14.72 7.06
CA ILE A 341 14.85 -15.96 7.82
C ILE A 341 16.03 -16.06 8.78
N THR A 342 15.72 -16.13 10.06
CA THR A 342 16.72 -16.32 11.11
C THR A 342 16.34 -17.48 12.01
N LEU A 343 17.27 -18.40 12.26
CA LEU A 343 17.16 -19.45 13.25
C LEU A 343 18.31 -19.30 14.24
N VAL A 344 17.98 -18.93 15.45
CA VAL A 344 18.97 -18.63 16.50
C VAL A 344 18.74 -19.56 17.69
N LYS A 345 19.84 -20.12 18.23
CA LYS A 345 19.78 -20.88 19.48
C LYS A 345 19.66 -19.91 20.66
N GLU A 346 18.80 -20.22 21.62
CA GLU A 346 18.66 -19.42 22.85
C GLU A 346 20.03 -19.17 23.52
N GLY A 347 20.30 -17.89 23.80
CA GLY A 347 21.57 -17.45 24.40
C GLY A 347 22.74 -17.29 23.42
N THR A 348 22.49 -17.33 22.12
CA THR A 348 23.48 -17.00 21.05
C THR A 348 22.90 -15.97 20.07
N GLU A 349 23.76 -15.37 19.25
CA GLU A 349 23.37 -14.43 18.19
C GLU A 349 23.58 -15.01 16.80
N ASP A 350 24.14 -16.22 16.68
CA ASP A 350 24.50 -16.84 15.42
C ASP A 350 23.24 -17.32 14.68
N ASN A 351 22.99 -16.76 13.49
CA ASN A 351 21.96 -17.25 12.58
C ASN A 351 22.42 -18.54 11.91
N LEU A 352 21.66 -19.62 12.08
CA LEU A 352 21.94 -20.94 11.50
C LEU A 352 21.42 -21.09 10.07
N VAL A 353 20.68 -20.11 9.55
CA VAL A 353 20.24 -20.04 8.15
C VAL A 353 21.14 -19.08 7.40
N ALA A 354 21.95 -19.61 6.51
CA ALA A 354 22.78 -18.80 5.64
C ALA A 354 21.92 -18.17 4.53
N ASN A 355 22.22 -16.90 4.20
CA ASN A 355 21.50 -16.17 3.15
C ASN A 355 19.97 -16.19 3.33
N GLY A 356 19.49 -16.04 4.58
CA GLY A 356 18.06 -15.99 4.89
C GLY A 356 17.38 -14.68 4.46
N ASP A 357 18.15 -13.65 4.11
CA ASP A 357 17.74 -12.38 3.52
C ASP A 357 17.75 -12.38 1.99
N PHE A 358 18.20 -13.47 1.37
CA PHE A 358 18.32 -13.65 -0.09
C PHE A 358 19.04 -12.51 -0.83
N ALA A 359 19.81 -11.69 -0.13
CA ALA A 359 20.47 -10.51 -0.69
C ALA A 359 21.40 -10.84 -1.87
N GLN A 360 21.88 -12.07 -1.96
CA GLN A 360 22.76 -12.57 -3.03
C GLN A 360 21.99 -13.22 -4.20
N ASN A 361 20.65 -13.13 -4.23
CA ASN A 361 19.84 -13.82 -5.25
C ASN A 361 20.19 -15.32 -5.39
N ALA A 362 20.49 -15.97 -4.28
CA ALA A 362 20.92 -17.36 -4.25
C ALA A 362 19.96 -18.24 -3.43
N THR A 363 19.77 -19.46 -3.89
CA THR A 363 18.91 -20.47 -3.25
C THR A 363 19.69 -21.59 -2.59
N ALA A 364 20.97 -21.41 -2.30
CA ALA A 364 21.82 -22.43 -1.69
C ALA A 364 21.24 -22.95 -0.36
N GLY A 365 21.15 -24.26 -0.22
CA GLY A 365 20.53 -24.92 0.93
C GLY A 365 19.01 -25.09 0.83
N TRP A 366 18.34 -24.37 -0.06
CA TRP A 366 16.90 -24.44 -0.29
C TRP A 366 16.56 -25.44 -1.40
N ALA A 367 15.45 -26.14 -1.24
CA ALA A 367 14.90 -27.10 -2.19
C ALA A 367 13.39 -27.19 -2.06
N SER A 368 12.74 -27.82 -3.01
CA SER A 368 11.37 -28.28 -2.89
C SER A 368 11.32 -29.77 -2.57
N ASN A 369 10.27 -30.19 -1.87
CA ASN A 369 10.01 -31.59 -1.58
C ASN A 369 8.53 -31.85 -1.80
N TRP A 370 8.14 -33.11 -1.94
CA TRP A 370 6.78 -33.57 -2.17
C TRP A 370 5.97 -32.68 -3.12
N GLN A 371 5.39 -33.24 -4.15
CA GLN A 371 4.73 -32.59 -5.29
C GLN A 371 5.54 -31.45 -5.98
N GLY A 372 6.78 -31.18 -5.53
CA GLY A 372 7.75 -30.34 -6.20
C GLY A 372 7.25 -28.94 -6.58
N PRO A 373 6.90 -28.06 -5.62
CA PRO A 373 6.62 -26.67 -5.97
C PRO A 373 7.87 -26.06 -6.64
N ASP A 374 7.65 -25.31 -7.74
CA ASP A 374 8.73 -24.56 -8.37
C ASP A 374 9.19 -23.44 -7.43
N PHE A 375 10.52 -23.19 -7.40
CA PHE A 375 11.04 -22.11 -6.56
C PHE A 375 12.17 -21.35 -7.24
N LYS A 376 12.26 -20.09 -6.92
CA LYS A 376 13.32 -19.16 -7.36
C LYS A 376 13.45 -18.00 -6.38
N CYS A 377 14.62 -17.37 -6.35
CA CYS A 377 14.65 -16.01 -5.81
C CYS A 377 13.92 -15.07 -6.77
N GLU A 378 13.07 -14.22 -6.22
CA GLU A 378 12.33 -13.21 -6.96
C GLU A 378 12.58 -11.87 -6.27
N LYS A 379 12.93 -10.87 -7.07
CA LYS A 379 13.03 -9.50 -6.57
C LYS A 379 11.61 -9.02 -6.23
N TYR A 380 11.34 -8.79 -4.96
CA TYR A 380 10.06 -8.26 -4.55
C TYR A 380 10.20 -6.81 -4.13
N GLY A 381 9.39 -5.98 -4.78
CA GLY A 381 9.37 -4.54 -4.51
C GLY A 381 10.72 -3.84 -4.80
N ASN A 382 10.64 -2.73 -5.49
CA ASN A 382 11.80 -1.83 -5.61
C ASN A 382 11.89 -0.90 -4.38
N GLY A 383 11.38 -1.33 -3.19
CA GLY A 383 11.22 -0.40 -2.11
C GLY A 383 10.99 -1.01 -0.72
N ILE A 384 11.11 -0.16 0.28
CA ILE A 384 10.75 -0.42 1.68
C ILE A 384 9.23 -0.26 1.80
N PRO A 385 8.46 -1.30 2.17
CA PRO A 385 7.03 -1.18 2.37
C PRO A 385 6.71 -0.12 3.42
N LEU A 386 5.78 0.79 3.07
CA LEU A 386 5.21 1.71 4.04
C LEU A 386 4.39 0.93 5.09
N THR A 387 4.60 1.25 6.35
CA THR A 387 3.75 0.76 7.42
C THR A 387 2.30 1.24 7.24
N PRO A 388 1.28 0.54 7.80
CA PRO A 388 -0.11 1.01 7.75
C PRO A 388 -0.26 2.47 8.23
N LYS A 389 0.49 2.86 9.28
CA LYS A 389 0.49 4.24 9.78
C LYS A 389 1.06 5.23 8.75
N GLU A 390 2.19 4.92 8.13
CA GLU A 390 2.78 5.78 7.10
C GLU A 390 1.86 5.92 5.87
N LYS A 391 1.18 4.84 5.47
CA LYS A 391 0.17 4.90 4.39
C LYS A 391 -0.98 5.82 4.77
N SER A 392 -1.53 5.67 5.99
CA SER A 392 -2.60 6.51 6.50
C SER A 392 -2.18 7.99 6.61
N ASP A 393 -0.99 8.28 7.16
CA ASP A 393 -0.46 9.64 7.29
C ASP A 393 -0.25 10.29 5.90
N THR A 394 0.30 9.55 4.94
CA THR A 394 0.53 10.02 3.57
C THR A 394 -0.79 10.32 2.86
N LEU A 395 -1.78 9.46 3.01
CA LEU A 395 -3.10 9.66 2.41
C LEU A 395 -3.89 10.76 3.11
N THR A 396 -3.71 10.94 4.43
CA THR A 396 -4.27 12.11 5.16
C THR A 396 -3.68 13.40 4.61
N TRP A 397 -2.37 13.45 4.35
CA TRP A 397 -1.75 14.59 3.67
C TRP A 397 -2.32 14.83 2.27
N ALA A 398 -2.50 13.77 1.47
CA ALA A 398 -3.07 13.89 0.13
C ALA A 398 -4.53 14.40 0.16
N MET A 399 -5.35 13.90 1.10
CA MET A 399 -6.72 14.36 1.33
C MET A 399 -6.75 15.83 1.72
N ASN A 400 -5.92 16.26 2.67
CA ASN A 400 -5.81 17.66 3.07
C ASN A 400 -5.42 18.56 1.90
N LYS A 401 -4.42 18.16 1.10
CA LYS A 401 -3.97 18.92 -0.07
C LYS A 401 -5.08 19.07 -1.12
N TRP A 402 -5.79 17.98 -1.41
CA TRP A 402 -6.92 17.96 -2.33
C TRP A 402 -8.03 18.89 -1.88
N ILE A 403 -8.51 18.71 -0.64
CA ILE A 403 -9.64 19.49 -0.10
C ILE A 403 -9.26 20.98 0.05
N SER A 404 -8.04 21.28 0.48
CA SER A 404 -7.55 22.65 0.56
C SER A 404 -7.57 23.35 -0.79
N GLY A 405 -7.08 22.67 -1.85
CA GLY A 405 -7.12 23.19 -3.21
C GLY A 405 -8.56 23.47 -3.69
N MET A 406 -9.49 22.56 -3.40
CA MET A 406 -10.91 22.70 -3.75
C MET A 406 -11.55 23.88 -3.02
N MET A 407 -11.34 24.03 -1.70
CA MET A 407 -11.91 25.11 -0.90
C MET A 407 -11.37 26.48 -1.34
N GLN A 408 -10.08 26.58 -1.65
CA GLN A 408 -9.48 27.79 -2.20
C GLN A 408 -10.04 28.13 -3.57
N ALA A 409 -10.17 27.13 -4.47
CA ALA A 409 -10.69 27.34 -5.82
C ALA A 409 -12.14 27.81 -5.85
N THR A 410 -12.94 27.42 -4.85
CA THR A 410 -14.33 27.88 -4.70
C THR A 410 -14.43 29.22 -3.97
N GLY A 411 -13.33 29.73 -3.39
CA GLY A 411 -13.30 31.01 -2.67
C GLY A 411 -14.30 31.08 -1.51
N GLY A 412 -14.63 29.95 -0.88
CA GLY A 412 -15.61 29.85 0.19
C GLY A 412 -17.07 30.05 -0.23
N LYS A 413 -17.35 30.15 -1.54
CA LYS A 413 -18.69 30.38 -2.07
C LYS A 413 -19.56 29.12 -2.06
N VAL A 414 -18.95 27.94 -2.11
CA VAL A 414 -19.63 26.65 -2.00
C VAL A 414 -19.71 26.26 -0.53
N LYS A 415 -20.88 26.48 0.08
CA LYS A 415 -21.10 26.32 1.52
C LYS A 415 -21.70 24.97 1.92
N ALA A 416 -21.96 24.09 0.97
CA ALA A 416 -22.48 22.75 1.23
C ALA A 416 -21.84 21.73 0.30
N TRP A 417 -21.47 20.57 0.84
CA TRP A 417 -20.77 19.51 0.12
C TRP A 417 -21.26 18.13 0.51
N ASP A 418 -21.28 17.23 -0.47
CA ASP A 418 -21.18 15.81 -0.18
C ASP A 418 -19.74 15.55 0.31
N LEU A 419 -19.60 15.39 1.63
CA LEU A 419 -18.33 15.13 2.29
C LEU A 419 -17.78 13.77 1.86
N ILE A 420 -18.64 12.77 1.99
CA ILE A 420 -18.36 11.38 1.58
C ILE A 420 -19.55 10.89 0.76
N ASN A 421 -19.24 10.33 -0.41
CA ASN A 421 -20.22 9.72 -1.30
C ASN A 421 -20.10 8.20 -1.28
N GLU A 422 -21.23 7.50 -1.15
CA GLU A 422 -21.37 6.04 -1.33
C GLU A 422 -20.46 5.23 -0.39
N ALA A 423 -20.47 5.54 0.89
CA ALA A 423 -19.63 4.86 1.86
C ALA A 423 -20.13 3.46 2.24
N ILE A 424 -21.44 3.18 2.15
CA ILE A 424 -22.04 1.96 2.68
C ILE A 424 -22.09 0.86 1.63
N SER A 425 -21.50 -0.31 1.94
CA SER A 425 -21.37 -1.42 0.96
C SER A 425 -22.68 -2.09 0.54
N GLY A 426 -23.73 -2.04 1.37
CA GLY A 426 -24.92 -2.86 1.18
C GLY A 426 -24.72 -4.34 1.55
N GLY A 427 -23.58 -4.69 2.15
CA GLY A 427 -23.24 -6.03 2.61
C GLY A 427 -22.41 -6.01 3.91
N GLY A 428 -21.89 -7.18 4.28
CA GLY A 428 -21.14 -7.33 5.52
C GLY A 428 -22.04 -7.26 6.78
N ASN A 429 -21.40 -7.31 7.94
CA ASN A 429 -22.09 -7.17 9.23
C ASN A 429 -21.15 -6.55 10.26
N VAL A 430 -21.44 -5.32 10.68
CA VAL A 430 -20.77 -4.61 11.76
C VAL A 430 -21.84 -4.23 12.79
N ASN A 431 -21.90 -4.95 13.90
CA ASN A 431 -22.91 -4.74 14.96
C ASN A 431 -24.37 -4.75 14.45
N GLY A 432 -24.67 -5.59 13.45
CA GLY A 432 -26.01 -5.68 12.85
C GLY A 432 -26.23 -4.76 11.64
N PHE A 433 -25.31 -3.84 11.34
CA PHE A 433 -25.36 -2.90 10.23
C PHE A 433 -24.44 -3.32 9.07
N TYR A 434 -24.64 -2.75 7.90
CA TYR A 434 -23.73 -2.96 6.77
C TYR A 434 -22.35 -2.35 7.03
N ALA A 435 -21.31 -3.01 6.52
CA ALA A 435 -19.95 -2.49 6.55
C ALA A 435 -19.78 -1.30 5.58
N LEU A 436 -18.67 -0.59 5.69
CA LEU A 436 -18.25 0.36 4.67
C LEU A 436 -17.79 -0.38 3.40
N GLN A 437 -17.87 0.28 2.26
CA GLN A 437 -17.29 -0.21 1.03
C GLN A 437 -15.76 -0.29 1.15
N THR A 438 -15.18 -1.40 0.73
CA THR A 438 -13.74 -1.65 0.70
C THR A 438 -13.39 -2.39 -0.58
N GLU A 439 -12.13 -2.49 -0.96
CA GLU A 439 -11.71 -3.31 -2.09
C GLU A 439 -12.14 -4.78 -1.93
N ALA A 440 -12.19 -5.27 -0.69
CA ALA A 440 -12.60 -6.64 -0.38
C ALA A 440 -14.12 -6.87 -0.40
N THR A 441 -14.94 -5.83 -0.23
CA THR A 441 -16.42 -5.93 -0.11
C THR A 441 -17.17 -5.43 -1.34
N SER A 442 -16.47 -4.84 -2.29
CA SER A 442 -17.05 -4.24 -3.50
C SER A 442 -16.69 -5.06 -4.73
N GLU A 443 -17.47 -4.92 -5.80
CA GLU A 443 -17.08 -5.44 -7.10
C GLU A 443 -15.78 -4.75 -7.52
N HIS A 444 -14.76 -5.55 -7.82
CA HIS A 444 -13.42 -5.06 -8.09
C HIS A 444 -13.40 -4.21 -9.37
N ASN A 445 -13.27 -2.89 -9.20
CA ASN A 445 -12.91 -1.97 -10.27
C ASN A 445 -11.48 -1.48 -10.04
N PRO A 446 -10.50 -1.83 -10.90
CA PRO A 446 -9.11 -1.42 -10.73
C PRO A 446 -8.87 0.10 -10.69
N GLN A 447 -9.85 0.88 -11.16
CA GLN A 447 -9.81 2.34 -11.18
C GLN A 447 -10.32 2.97 -9.87
N ASP A 448 -10.93 2.18 -8.99
CA ASP A 448 -11.43 2.66 -7.71
C ASP A 448 -10.31 2.74 -6.67
N PHE A 449 -10.48 3.62 -5.71
CA PHE A 449 -9.58 3.81 -4.59
C PHE A 449 -10.37 3.95 -3.28
N TYR A 450 -10.30 2.93 -2.45
CA TYR A 450 -11.05 2.89 -1.20
C TYR A 450 -10.21 3.48 -0.06
N TRP A 451 -10.45 4.75 0.28
CA TRP A 451 -9.75 5.47 1.35
C TRP A 451 -9.84 4.75 2.70
N GLN A 452 -10.99 4.13 2.97
CA GLN A 452 -11.30 3.41 4.19
C GLN A 452 -10.48 2.12 4.37
N ASP A 453 -9.82 1.60 3.35
CA ASP A 453 -8.87 0.49 3.46
C ASP A 453 -7.57 0.90 4.16
N TYR A 454 -7.26 2.19 4.13
CA TYR A 454 -6.03 2.79 4.68
C TYR A 454 -6.29 3.63 5.93
N PHE A 455 -7.43 4.31 6.00
CA PHE A 455 -7.96 4.85 7.23
C PHE A 455 -8.77 3.75 7.92
N THR A 456 -8.69 3.58 9.23
CA THR A 456 -9.64 2.64 9.85
C THR A 456 -11.08 3.10 9.58
N PRO A 457 -12.06 2.19 9.53
CA PRO A 457 -13.46 2.56 9.28
C PRO A 457 -13.97 3.71 10.16
N GLU A 458 -13.53 3.73 11.43
CA GLU A 458 -13.89 4.75 12.41
C GLU A 458 -13.21 6.11 12.15
N MET A 459 -12.07 6.12 11.50
CA MET A 459 -11.27 7.32 11.23
C MET A 459 -11.62 7.99 9.90
N TYR A 460 -12.26 7.28 8.97
CA TYR A 460 -12.54 7.81 7.63
C TYR A 460 -13.35 9.11 7.67
N GLY A 461 -14.49 9.10 8.34
CA GLY A 461 -15.33 10.29 8.48
C GLY A 461 -14.62 11.47 9.18
N PRO A 462 -14.01 11.24 10.37
CA PRO A 462 -13.28 12.31 11.08
C PRO A 462 -12.14 12.93 10.29
N ILE A 463 -11.34 12.15 9.56
CA ILE A 463 -10.24 12.67 8.76
C ILE A 463 -10.75 13.59 7.64
N VAL A 464 -11.76 13.16 6.90
CA VAL A 464 -12.30 13.94 5.77
C VAL A 464 -13.02 15.19 6.27
N GLU A 465 -13.80 15.08 7.35
CA GLU A 465 -14.53 16.20 7.95
C GLU A 465 -13.58 17.28 8.48
N LYS A 466 -12.55 16.86 9.23
CA LYS A 466 -11.54 17.78 9.73
C LYS A 466 -10.81 18.49 8.59
N ALA A 467 -10.42 17.76 7.56
CA ALA A 467 -9.79 18.35 6.37
C ALA A 467 -10.69 19.40 5.72
N ALA A 468 -11.99 19.13 5.60
CA ALA A 468 -12.95 20.04 5.01
C ALA A 468 -13.14 21.31 5.86
N ARG A 469 -13.29 21.19 7.19
CA ARG A 469 -13.47 22.33 8.09
C ARG A 469 -12.22 23.20 8.15
N ASP A 470 -11.05 22.59 8.32
CA ASP A 470 -9.78 23.32 8.40
C ASP A 470 -9.50 24.07 7.09
N ALA A 471 -9.73 23.40 5.94
CA ALA A 471 -9.52 23.99 4.64
C ALA A 471 -10.50 25.16 4.35
N TYR A 472 -11.77 25.02 4.73
CA TYR A 472 -12.77 26.07 4.58
C TYR A 472 -12.44 27.26 5.47
N ALA A 473 -12.07 27.04 6.73
CA ALA A 473 -11.67 28.08 7.68
C ALA A 473 -10.42 28.87 7.23
N ALA A 474 -9.56 28.24 6.43
CA ALA A 474 -8.37 28.87 5.87
C ALA A 474 -8.64 29.80 4.68
N VAL A 475 -9.88 29.81 4.13
CA VAL A 475 -10.26 30.73 3.06
C VAL A 475 -10.69 32.06 3.68
N GLU A 476 -10.12 33.16 3.21
CA GLU A 476 -10.40 34.50 3.72
C GLU A 476 -11.90 34.84 3.64
N GLY A 477 -12.44 35.40 4.72
CA GLY A 477 -13.82 35.82 4.80
C GLY A 477 -14.86 34.74 5.07
N THR A 478 -14.45 33.47 5.23
CA THR A 478 -15.35 32.37 5.58
C THR A 478 -15.57 32.25 7.08
N LYS A 479 -16.68 31.63 7.45
CA LYS A 479 -16.99 31.22 8.83
C LYS A 479 -17.23 29.71 8.86
N PRO A 480 -16.48 28.93 9.67
CA PRO A 480 -16.58 27.46 9.69
C PRO A 480 -18.01 26.94 9.90
N GLU A 481 -18.84 27.67 10.64
CA GLU A 481 -20.24 27.31 10.90
C GLU A 481 -21.16 27.42 9.67
N ASP A 482 -20.75 28.15 8.65
CA ASP A 482 -21.51 28.27 7.39
C ASP A 482 -21.42 27.01 6.56
N LEU A 483 -20.32 26.24 6.71
CA LEU A 483 -20.09 25.01 5.95
C LEU A 483 -21.04 23.90 6.41
N LYS A 484 -21.75 23.27 5.47
CA LYS A 484 -22.61 22.11 5.69
C LYS A 484 -22.04 20.89 4.98
N LEU A 485 -21.84 19.82 5.72
CA LEU A 485 -21.21 18.59 5.25
C LEU A 485 -22.20 17.43 5.32
N PHE A 486 -22.42 16.77 4.20
CA PHE A 486 -23.39 15.69 4.03
C PHE A 486 -22.69 14.36 3.78
N ILE A 487 -23.29 13.28 4.26
CA ILE A 487 -22.99 11.92 3.78
C ILE A 487 -24.07 11.55 2.79
N ASN A 488 -23.67 11.21 1.56
CA ASN A 488 -24.57 10.94 0.45
C ASN A 488 -24.44 9.48 0.03
N ASP A 489 -25.57 8.79 -0.20
CA ASP A 489 -25.54 7.38 -0.61
C ASP A 489 -26.78 7.00 -1.42
N TYR A 490 -26.70 5.92 -2.18
CA TYR A 490 -27.76 5.36 -3.01
C TYR A 490 -28.48 4.21 -2.29
N ASN A 491 -29.67 3.85 -2.78
CA ASN A 491 -30.48 2.74 -2.24
C ASN A 491 -30.83 2.88 -0.74
N LEU A 492 -30.86 4.10 -0.20
CA LEU A 492 -31.28 4.32 1.18
C LEU A 492 -32.76 4.02 1.41
N GLU A 493 -33.56 4.10 0.33
CA GLU A 493 -34.98 3.77 0.24
C GLU A 493 -35.25 2.28 -0.02
N SER A 494 -34.29 1.40 0.25
CA SER A 494 -34.39 -0.04 -0.04
C SER A 494 -35.51 -0.72 0.76
N ASP A 495 -36.37 -1.47 0.06
CA ASP A 495 -37.49 -2.23 0.66
C ASP A 495 -37.15 -3.69 0.92
N TRP A 496 -36.13 -4.24 0.23
CA TRP A 496 -35.72 -5.65 0.32
C TRP A 496 -34.96 -6.01 1.61
N ASP A 497 -34.48 -5.02 2.34
CA ASP A 497 -33.65 -5.17 3.55
C ASP A 497 -34.21 -4.39 4.75
N ASP A 498 -35.47 -3.98 4.71
CA ASP A 498 -36.11 -3.17 5.74
C ASP A 498 -35.38 -1.83 6.02
N ASN A 499 -34.99 -1.16 4.96
CA ASN A 499 -34.22 0.10 5.03
C ASN A 499 -32.89 -0.04 5.81
N LYS A 500 -32.28 -1.23 5.79
CA LYS A 500 -31.03 -1.48 6.53
C LYS A 500 -29.89 -0.57 6.08
N LYS A 501 -29.86 -0.17 4.78
CA LYS A 501 -28.78 0.69 4.28
C LYS A 501 -28.82 2.08 4.90
N VAL A 502 -29.99 2.75 5.01
CA VAL A 502 -30.06 4.04 5.68
C VAL A 502 -29.79 3.92 7.19
N LYS A 503 -30.26 2.84 7.83
CA LYS A 503 -29.95 2.56 9.25
C LYS A 503 -28.43 2.41 9.46
N SER A 504 -27.76 1.78 8.51
CA SER A 504 -26.29 1.61 8.54
C SER A 504 -25.55 2.94 8.34
N LEU A 505 -26.03 3.79 7.44
CA LEU A 505 -25.46 5.13 7.25
C LEU A 505 -25.57 5.97 8.52
N VAL A 506 -26.72 5.97 9.19
CA VAL A 506 -26.92 6.65 10.48
C VAL A 506 -26.01 6.09 11.56
N TYR A 507 -25.82 4.76 11.61
CA TYR A 507 -24.89 4.12 12.53
C TYR A 507 -23.45 4.62 12.31
N TRP A 508 -22.94 4.63 11.06
CA TRP A 508 -21.58 5.07 10.76
C TRP A 508 -21.37 6.55 11.02
N ILE A 509 -22.34 7.41 10.74
CA ILE A 509 -22.29 8.83 11.12
C ILE A 509 -22.07 8.96 12.63
N LYS A 510 -22.81 8.21 13.44
CA LYS A 510 -22.66 8.23 14.90
C LYS A 510 -21.29 7.72 15.35
N VAL A 511 -20.77 6.65 14.72
CA VAL A 511 -19.41 6.13 14.98
C VAL A 511 -18.38 7.23 14.71
N TRP A 512 -18.46 7.92 13.57
CA TRP A 512 -17.54 8.98 13.21
C TRP A 512 -17.60 10.18 14.14
N GLU A 513 -18.79 10.63 14.50
CA GLU A 513 -18.95 11.74 15.45
C GLU A 513 -18.43 11.38 16.83
N THR A 514 -18.69 10.16 17.31
CA THR A 514 -18.15 9.67 18.58
C THR A 514 -16.63 9.60 18.54
N LYS A 515 -16.06 9.06 17.46
CA LYS A 515 -14.60 8.98 17.28
C LYS A 515 -13.94 10.35 17.23
N GLY A 516 -14.54 11.29 16.53
CA GLY A 516 -14.07 12.68 16.50
C GLY A 516 -14.09 13.36 17.88
N GLN A 517 -15.10 13.07 18.70
CA GLN A 517 -15.16 13.56 20.09
C GLN A 517 -14.04 12.97 20.95
N GLU A 518 -13.79 11.64 20.85
CA GLU A 518 -12.68 10.98 21.56
C GLU A 518 -11.33 11.61 21.23
N LEU A 519 -11.14 12.06 19.98
CA LEU A 519 -9.91 12.70 19.49
C LEU A 519 -9.86 14.22 19.80
N GLY A 520 -10.92 14.81 20.34
CA GLY A 520 -11.01 16.26 20.57
C GLY A 520 -11.16 17.07 19.26
N TRP A 521 -11.53 16.43 18.15
CA TRP A 521 -11.74 17.10 16.86
C TRP A 521 -13.14 17.68 16.69
N ASN A 522 -14.09 17.26 17.54
CA ASN A 522 -15.49 17.68 17.52
C ASN A 522 -16.16 17.47 16.15
N THR A 523 -15.85 16.34 15.49
CA THR A 523 -16.40 15.97 14.19
C THR A 523 -17.93 16.11 14.18
N LYS A 524 -18.45 16.79 13.18
CA LYS A 524 -19.86 17.04 13.00
C LYS A 524 -20.29 16.85 11.55
N ILE A 525 -21.19 15.90 11.34
CA ILE A 525 -21.88 15.71 10.05
C ILE A 525 -23.19 16.51 10.10
N ASP A 526 -23.39 17.45 9.19
CA ASP A 526 -24.53 18.36 9.22
C ASP A 526 -25.77 17.74 8.58
N GLY A 527 -25.62 16.86 7.60
CA GLY A 527 -26.75 16.33 6.86
C GLY A 527 -26.55 14.96 6.25
N ILE A 528 -27.66 14.42 5.74
CA ILE A 528 -27.74 13.15 5.02
C ILE A 528 -28.39 13.39 3.66
N GLY A 529 -27.74 12.92 2.58
CA GLY A 529 -28.25 12.91 1.23
C GLY A 529 -28.68 11.51 0.81
N SER A 530 -29.85 11.38 0.22
CA SER A 530 -30.27 10.18 -0.51
C SER A 530 -30.25 10.47 -2.00
N GLN A 531 -29.50 9.68 -2.76
CA GLN A 531 -29.43 9.84 -4.21
C GLN A 531 -30.80 9.62 -4.86
N MET A 532 -31.56 8.63 -4.40
CA MET A 532 -32.89 8.30 -4.92
C MET A 532 -32.93 8.06 -6.45
N HIS A 533 -32.02 7.23 -6.93
CA HIS A 533 -32.07 6.68 -8.28
C HIS A 533 -33.16 5.59 -8.33
N ILE A 534 -34.39 5.97 -8.55
CA ILE A 534 -35.56 5.11 -8.39
C ILE A 534 -36.21 4.72 -9.73
N SER A 535 -37.24 3.88 -9.65
CA SER A 535 -38.14 3.61 -10.76
C SER A 535 -39.61 3.64 -10.30
N TYR A 536 -40.49 4.06 -11.19
CA TYR A 536 -41.92 3.80 -11.04
C TYR A 536 -42.17 2.32 -11.42
N TYR A 537 -42.90 1.62 -10.57
CA TYR A 537 -43.30 0.23 -10.81
C TYR A 537 -44.78 0.17 -11.19
N GLU A 538 -45.06 -0.43 -12.33
CA GLU A 538 -46.45 -0.63 -12.79
C GLU A 538 -47.21 -1.63 -11.90
N ASN A 539 -46.47 -2.59 -11.28
CA ASN A 539 -47.06 -3.53 -10.31
C ASN A 539 -47.43 -2.77 -9.02
N PRO A 540 -48.71 -2.74 -8.66
CA PRO A 540 -49.19 -1.94 -7.52
C PRO A 540 -48.69 -2.43 -6.16
N LYS A 541 -48.36 -3.75 -6.03
CA LYS A 541 -47.80 -4.30 -4.78
C LYS A 541 -46.36 -3.83 -4.58
N THR A 542 -45.56 -3.86 -5.63
CA THR A 542 -44.18 -3.39 -5.60
C THR A 542 -44.14 -1.88 -5.37
N LEU A 543 -44.99 -1.12 -6.09
CA LEU A 543 -45.05 0.33 -5.91
C LEU A 543 -45.43 0.73 -4.47
N GLU A 544 -46.35 0.02 -3.83
CA GLU A 544 -46.74 0.28 -2.44
C GLU A 544 -45.62 -0.06 -1.47
N SER A 545 -44.85 -1.14 -1.70
CA SER A 545 -43.65 -1.48 -0.94
C SER A 545 -42.59 -0.38 -1.03
N LYS A 546 -42.29 0.11 -2.25
CA LYS A 546 -41.35 1.21 -2.49
C LYS A 546 -41.79 2.50 -1.79
N LYS A 547 -43.08 2.86 -1.86
CA LYS A 547 -43.64 4.03 -1.17
C LYS A 547 -43.41 3.95 0.34
N LYS A 548 -43.69 2.80 0.96
CA LYS A 548 -43.46 2.60 2.41
C LYS A 548 -42.00 2.74 2.76
N ALA A 549 -41.12 2.16 1.97
CA ALA A 549 -39.68 2.24 2.21
C ALA A 549 -39.13 3.67 2.08
N ILE A 550 -39.60 4.47 1.12
CA ILE A 550 -39.28 5.89 0.99
C ILE A 550 -39.73 6.66 2.23
N GLN A 551 -41.00 6.47 2.68
CA GLN A 551 -41.48 7.13 3.89
C GLN A 551 -40.67 6.77 5.13
N ASN A 552 -40.31 5.49 5.28
CA ASN A 552 -39.46 5.00 6.40
C ASN A 552 -38.09 5.63 6.35
N MET A 553 -37.44 5.64 5.19
CA MET A 553 -36.15 6.30 4.99
C MET A 553 -36.20 7.77 5.44
N LEU A 554 -37.19 8.53 4.97
CA LEU A 554 -37.35 9.96 5.33
C LEU A 554 -37.56 10.15 6.85
N ARG A 555 -38.34 9.25 7.52
CA ARG A 555 -38.49 9.28 8.98
C ARG A 555 -37.18 8.99 9.70
N ILE A 556 -36.47 7.94 9.30
CA ILE A 556 -35.17 7.58 9.90
C ILE A 556 -34.17 8.75 9.76
N MET A 557 -34.11 9.37 8.59
CA MET A 557 -33.22 10.52 8.38
C MET A 557 -33.68 11.73 9.25
N ALA A 558 -34.96 12.03 9.32
CA ALA A 558 -35.50 13.12 10.12
C ALA A 558 -35.29 12.93 11.64
N GLU A 559 -35.38 11.69 12.14
CA GLU A 559 -35.14 11.34 13.55
C GLU A 559 -33.72 11.64 14.00
N THR A 560 -32.74 11.71 13.09
CA THR A 560 -31.36 12.12 13.41
C THR A 560 -31.22 13.57 13.84
N GLY A 561 -32.20 14.42 13.54
CA GLY A 561 -32.13 15.87 13.75
C GLY A 561 -31.21 16.59 12.74
N LYS A 562 -30.59 15.88 11.81
CA LYS A 562 -29.70 16.43 10.79
C LYS A 562 -30.44 16.97 9.59
N LEU A 563 -29.76 17.77 8.76
CA LEU A 563 -30.31 18.23 7.48
C LEU A 563 -30.56 17.03 6.57
N VAL A 564 -31.66 17.08 5.82
CA VAL A 564 -32.09 16.02 4.90
C VAL A 564 -32.17 16.57 3.49
N ARG A 565 -31.56 15.86 2.55
CA ARG A 565 -31.56 16.21 1.12
C ARG A 565 -31.90 15.00 0.27
N ILE A 566 -32.72 15.21 -0.76
CA ILE A 566 -32.77 14.31 -1.92
C ILE A 566 -31.80 14.87 -2.94
N SER A 567 -30.72 14.15 -3.19
CA SER A 567 -29.51 14.71 -3.82
C SER A 567 -29.45 14.52 -5.33
N GLU A 568 -30.02 13.41 -5.86
CA GLU A 568 -29.78 12.99 -7.24
C GLU A 568 -31.00 12.29 -7.88
N ILE A 569 -32.22 12.69 -7.49
CA ILE A 569 -33.40 11.94 -7.93
C ILE A 569 -33.48 11.84 -9.46
N ASP A 570 -33.64 10.64 -9.94
CA ASP A 570 -34.11 10.30 -11.30
C ASP A 570 -35.06 9.12 -11.21
N MET A 571 -35.93 8.97 -12.23
CA MET A 571 -36.98 7.96 -12.20
C MET A 571 -37.09 7.22 -13.53
N GLY A 572 -36.71 5.92 -13.52
CA GLY A 572 -36.99 5.00 -14.61
C GLY A 572 -38.43 4.46 -14.56
N TYR A 573 -38.74 3.55 -15.46
CA TYR A 573 -40.05 2.87 -15.54
C TYR A 573 -39.84 1.35 -15.59
N ILE A 574 -40.50 0.62 -14.69
CA ILE A 574 -40.54 -0.85 -14.69
C ILE A 574 -41.98 -1.27 -15.02
N GLY A 575 -42.16 -1.83 -16.20
CA GLY A 575 -43.40 -2.43 -16.62
C GLY A 575 -43.61 -3.82 -16.02
N VAL A 576 -44.72 -4.46 -16.41
CA VAL A 576 -45.04 -5.86 -16.02
C VAL A 576 -45.06 -6.79 -17.22
N ASP A 577 -44.77 -8.04 -16.99
CA ASP A 577 -44.98 -9.14 -17.97
C ASP A 577 -46.44 -9.52 -18.11
N GLU A 578 -46.76 -10.49 -18.98
CA GLU A 578 -48.09 -11.01 -19.22
C GLU A 578 -48.75 -11.66 -17.98
N ASN A 579 -47.91 -12.00 -16.97
CA ASN A 579 -48.35 -12.59 -15.71
C ASN A 579 -48.48 -11.53 -14.59
N GLY A 580 -48.20 -10.26 -14.89
CA GLY A 580 -48.24 -9.16 -13.92
C GLY A 580 -47.03 -9.08 -13.02
N ASN A 581 -45.91 -9.77 -13.33
CA ASN A 581 -44.65 -9.64 -12.59
C ASN A 581 -43.78 -8.48 -13.12
N ASP A 582 -43.01 -7.85 -12.25
CA ASP A 582 -42.10 -6.79 -12.64
C ASP A 582 -41.07 -7.25 -13.67
N LEU A 583 -40.84 -6.45 -14.70
CA LEU A 583 -39.75 -6.66 -15.64
C LEU A 583 -38.40 -6.52 -14.92
N LYS A 584 -37.43 -7.31 -15.31
CA LYS A 584 -36.09 -7.31 -14.73
C LYS A 584 -35.22 -6.12 -15.18
N VAL A 585 -35.64 -5.43 -16.22
CA VAL A 585 -34.89 -4.33 -16.86
C VAL A 585 -35.83 -3.16 -17.04
N GLY A 586 -35.28 -1.95 -16.89
CA GLY A 586 -36.05 -0.71 -17.12
C GLY A 586 -36.60 -0.63 -18.53
N THR A 587 -37.80 -0.09 -18.67
CA THR A 587 -38.45 0.16 -19.96
C THR A 587 -37.82 1.41 -20.58
N THR A 588 -37.34 1.31 -21.78
CA THR A 588 -36.73 2.44 -22.50
C THR A 588 -37.76 3.40 -23.08
N THR A 589 -37.36 4.65 -23.31
CA THR A 589 -38.16 5.65 -24.01
C THR A 589 -38.64 5.14 -25.36
N ALA A 590 -37.76 4.48 -26.14
CA ALA A 590 -38.10 3.89 -27.43
C ALA A 590 -39.15 2.76 -27.34
N GLN A 591 -39.22 2.05 -26.22
CA GLN A 591 -40.27 1.05 -25.99
C GLN A 591 -41.61 1.74 -25.66
N LEU A 592 -41.57 2.78 -24.81
CA LEU A 592 -42.78 3.57 -24.51
C LEU A 592 -43.36 4.25 -25.76
N GLU A 593 -42.53 4.76 -26.65
CA GLU A 593 -42.94 5.41 -27.89
C GLU A 593 -43.66 4.48 -28.89
N LYS A 594 -43.46 3.16 -28.77
CA LYS A 594 -44.17 2.19 -29.58
C LYS A 594 -45.58 1.86 -29.10
N LEU A 595 -45.90 2.29 -27.88
CA LEU A 595 -47.24 2.05 -27.31
C LEU A 595 -48.29 2.99 -27.95
N PRO A 596 -49.56 2.61 -27.94
CA PRO A 596 -50.66 3.51 -28.27
C PRO A 596 -50.53 4.80 -27.43
N ILE A 597 -50.84 5.97 -28.04
CA ILE A 597 -50.63 7.27 -27.45
C ILE A 597 -51.31 7.40 -26.07
N GLU A 598 -52.53 6.87 -25.93
CA GLU A 598 -53.29 6.93 -24.68
C GLU A 598 -52.58 6.11 -23.57
N GLU A 599 -52.03 4.94 -23.89
CA GLU A 599 -51.32 4.09 -22.95
C GLU A 599 -50.00 4.78 -22.52
N ARG A 600 -49.23 5.31 -23.48
CA ARG A 600 -48.01 6.03 -23.19
C ARG A 600 -48.26 7.22 -22.28
N VAL A 601 -49.26 8.05 -22.59
CA VAL A 601 -49.62 9.21 -21.79
C VAL A 601 -50.03 8.81 -20.38
N ALA A 602 -50.77 7.70 -20.22
CA ALA A 602 -51.13 7.20 -18.91
C ALA A 602 -49.90 6.77 -18.06
N LYS A 603 -48.93 6.09 -18.68
CA LYS A 603 -47.68 5.69 -18.01
C LYS A 603 -46.80 6.89 -17.63
N GLU A 604 -46.64 7.84 -18.53
CA GLU A 604 -45.88 9.08 -18.27
C GLU A 604 -46.55 9.94 -17.16
N LYS A 605 -47.90 9.97 -17.15
CA LYS A 605 -48.64 10.64 -16.08
C LYS A 605 -48.48 9.95 -14.72
N ALA A 606 -48.48 8.63 -14.67
CA ALA A 606 -48.21 7.86 -13.45
C ALA A 606 -46.83 8.16 -12.85
N MET A 607 -45.80 8.30 -13.70
CA MET A 607 -44.50 8.75 -13.26
C MET A 607 -44.56 10.19 -12.70
N ALA A 608 -45.25 11.08 -13.35
CA ALA A 608 -45.44 12.48 -12.89
C ALA A 608 -46.11 12.53 -11.53
N ASP A 609 -47.21 11.79 -11.35
CA ASP A 609 -47.92 11.66 -10.09
C ASP A 609 -47.04 11.09 -8.97
N TYR A 610 -46.13 10.16 -9.31
CA TYR A 610 -45.19 9.60 -8.34
C TYR A 610 -44.08 10.59 -7.94
N TYR A 611 -43.52 11.37 -8.88
CA TYR A 611 -42.62 12.47 -8.56
C TYR A 611 -43.26 13.45 -7.58
N LYS A 612 -44.48 13.87 -7.89
CA LYS A 612 -45.25 14.78 -7.03
C LYS A 612 -45.40 14.20 -5.63
N TRP A 613 -45.86 12.95 -5.54
CA TRP A 613 -46.06 12.26 -4.26
C TRP A 613 -44.74 12.18 -3.44
N ILE A 614 -43.59 11.83 -4.04
CA ILE A 614 -42.32 11.76 -3.34
C ILE A 614 -41.93 13.12 -2.75
N ILE A 615 -42.07 14.19 -3.51
CA ILE A 615 -41.73 15.54 -3.10
C ILE A 615 -42.66 16.00 -1.97
N GLU A 616 -43.95 15.69 -2.08
CA GLU A 616 -44.91 15.96 -1.00
C GLU A 616 -44.55 15.19 0.27
N GLN A 617 -44.16 13.91 0.19
CA GLN A 617 -43.72 13.15 1.35
C GLN A 617 -42.45 13.72 1.99
N TYR A 618 -41.51 14.21 1.21
CA TYR A 618 -40.33 14.90 1.74
C TYR A 618 -40.74 16.13 2.58
N PHE A 619 -41.62 16.96 2.07
CA PHE A 619 -42.08 18.16 2.82
C PHE A 619 -43.01 17.86 4.00
N GLU A 620 -43.73 16.74 3.95
CA GLU A 620 -44.63 16.31 5.03
C GLU A 620 -43.85 15.67 6.19
N ILE A 621 -42.88 14.78 5.89
CA ILE A 621 -42.20 13.97 6.89
C ILE A 621 -40.98 14.67 7.46
N VAL A 622 -40.22 15.37 6.64
CA VAL A 622 -38.99 16.05 7.08
C VAL A 622 -39.35 17.40 7.71
N PRO A 623 -39.02 17.65 8.99
CA PRO A 623 -39.26 18.95 9.62
C PRO A 623 -38.63 20.10 8.83
N VAL A 624 -39.32 21.23 8.73
CA VAL A 624 -38.91 22.39 7.92
C VAL A 624 -37.46 22.82 8.19
N LYS A 625 -37.03 22.82 9.46
CA LYS A 625 -35.65 23.19 9.86
C LYS A 625 -34.59 22.22 9.36
N GLN A 626 -34.98 21.02 8.94
CA GLN A 626 -34.10 19.98 8.42
C GLN A 626 -34.17 19.87 6.89
N GLN A 627 -35.13 20.50 6.22
CA GLN A 627 -35.25 20.47 4.78
C GLN A 627 -34.12 21.25 4.12
N TYR A 628 -33.25 20.54 3.34
CA TYR A 628 -32.14 21.20 2.67
C TYR A 628 -32.32 21.33 1.16
N GLY A 629 -33.14 20.50 0.54
CA GLY A 629 -33.48 20.61 -0.87
C GLY A 629 -33.61 19.29 -1.61
N ILE A 630 -34.03 19.43 -2.86
CA ILE A 630 -34.21 18.31 -3.81
C ILE A 630 -33.50 18.69 -5.09
N CYS A 631 -32.68 17.74 -5.64
CA CYS A 631 -31.96 17.92 -6.87
C CYS A 631 -32.29 16.79 -7.86
N GLN A 632 -32.72 17.18 -9.06
CA GLN A 632 -32.87 16.25 -10.19
C GLN A 632 -31.50 15.88 -10.77
N TRP A 633 -31.24 14.60 -11.01
CA TRP A 633 -29.98 14.12 -11.59
C TRP A 633 -29.92 14.27 -13.10
N CYS A 634 -30.88 13.67 -13.81
CA CYS A 634 -30.95 13.73 -15.26
C CYS A 634 -31.90 14.83 -15.72
N ILE A 635 -31.40 15.80 -16.51
CA ILE A 635 -32.24 16.84 -17.12
C ILE A 635 -33.10 16.22 -18.22
N THR A 636 -32.47 15.46 -19.13
CA THR A 636 -33.12 14.77 -20.24
C THR A 636 -33.22 13.27 -19.98
N ASP A 637 -34.05 12.58 -20.75
CA ASP A 637 -34.02 11.12 -20.84
C ASP A 637 -32.62 10.64 -21.18
N SER A 638 -32.30 9.41 -20.81
CA SER A 638 -31.00 8.81 -21.10
C SER A 638 -30.92 8.40 -22.55
N PRO A 639 -29.87 8.76 -23.32
CA PRO A 639 -29.61 8.20 -24.64
C PRO A 639 -29.40 6.68 -24.59
N ALA A 640 -29.71 5.99 -25.67
CA ALA A 640 -29.62 4.52 -25.74
C ALA A 640 -28.18 4.00 -25.55
N ASP A 641 -27.15 4.78 -25.89
CA ASP A 641 -25.73 4.49 -25.74
C ASP A 641 -25.12 5.05 -24.44
N SER A 642 -25.95 5.64 -23.57
CA SER A 642 -25.48 6.17 -22.28
C SER A 642 -25.01 5.06 -21.35
N GLY A 643 -23.94 5.31 -20.62
CA GLY A 643 -23.51 4.45 -19.50
C GLY A 643 -24.45 4.49 -18.29
N TRP A 644 -25.36 5.45 -18.26
CA TRP A 644 -26.36 5.62 -17.18
C TRP A 644 -27.75 5.34 -17.70
N ARG A 645 -28.42 4.34 -17.13
CA ARG A 645 -29.85 4.01 -17.42
C ARG A 645 -30.21 3.75 -18.89
N HIS A 646 -29.27 3.54 -19.79
CA HIS A 646 -29.38 2.99 -21.16
C HIS A 646 -30.73 3.22 -21.87
N GLY A 647 -31.08 4.47 -22.16
CA GLY A 647 -32.30 4.81 -22.90
C GLY A 647 -33.59 4.90 -22.05
N GLU A 648 -33.51 4.79 -20.75
CA GLU A 648 -34.68 4.94 -19.85
C GLU A 648 -35.22 6.37 -19.82
N PRO A 649 -36.52 6.56 -19.49
CA PRO A 649 -37.22 7.86 -19.47
C PRO A 649 -36.93 8.67 -18.20
N VAL A 650 -35.69 8.81 -17.79
CA VAL A 650 -35.27 9.36 -16.47
C VAL A 650 -35.32 10.87 -16.34
N GLY A 651 -35.44 11.61 -17.43
CA GLY A 651 -35.39 13.06 -17.46
C GLY A 651 -36.76 13.74 -17.21
N LEU A 652 -36.68 14.99 -16.84
CA LEU A 652 -37.84 15.89 -16.84
C LEU A 652 -38.17 16.44 -18.24
N TRP A 653 -37.19 16.34 -19.14
CA TRP A 653 -37.31 16.62 -20.58
C TRP A 653 -37.00 15.35 -21.38
N ASN A 654 -37.56 15.23 -22.58
CA ASN A 654 -37.18 14.20 -23.52
C ASN A 654 -35.86 14.57 -24.23
N LEU A 655 -35.34 13.66 -25.08
CA LEU A 655 -34.11 13.90 -25.87
C LEU A 655 -34.20 15.08 -26.87
N ASN A 656 -35.41 15.56 -27.18
CA ASN A 656 -35.65 16.74 -28.02
C ASN A 656 -35.83 18.01 -27.20
N TYR A 657 -35.48 17.99 -25.90
CA TYR A 657 -35.64 19.10 -24.95
C TYR A 657 -37.08 19.60 -24.77
N GLN A 658 -38.05 18.73 -24.99
CA GLN A 658 -39.46 19.02 -24.73
C GLN A 658 -39.81 18.58 -23.30
N ARG A 659 -40.58 19.38 -22.55
CA ARG A 659 -41.04 19.05 -21.20
C ARG A 659 -41.93 17.81 -21.23
N LYS A 660 -41.65 16.89 -20.35
CA LYS A 660 -42.48 15.68 -20.12
C LYS A 660 -43.48 15.94 -19.02
N PRO A 661 -44.55 15.11 -18.87
CA PRO A 661 -45.43 15.11 -17.71
C PRO A 661 -44.68 15.11 -16.37
N ALA A 662 -43.55 14.39 -16.26
CA ALA A 662 -42.68 14.35 -15.11
C ALA A 662 -42.23 15.76 -14.63
N TYR A 663 -41.95 16.69 -15.56
CA TYR A 663 -41.66 18.09 -15.20
C TYR A 663 -42.82 18.72 -14.45
N GLY A 664 -44.05 18.50 -14.92
CA GLY A 664 -45.27 19.02 -14.23
C GLY A 664 -45.40 18.42 -12.84
N GLY A 665 -45.24 17.10 -12.70
CA GLY A 665 -45.33 16.43 -11.38
C GLY A 665 -44.27 16.94 -10.40
N PHE A 666 -43.02 17.12 -10.88
CA PHE A 666 -41.95 17.69 -10.07
C PHE A 666 -42.25 19.11 -9.61
N ALA A 667 -42.67 19.97 -10.54
CA ALA A 667 -43.03 21.37 -10.24
C ALA A 667 -44.21 21.48 -9.30
N ASP A 668 -45.28 20.68 -9.51
CA ASP A 668 -46.46 20.66 -8.65
C ASP A 668 -46.13 20.20 -7.23
N GLY A 669 -45.25 19.18 -7.08
CA GLY A 669 -44.76 18.74 -5.78
C GLY A 669 -44.06 19.88 -5.02
N LEU A 670 -43.20 20.64 -5.69
CA LEU A 670 -42.50 21.77 -5.12
C LEU A 670 -43.45 22.92 -4.78
N ALA A 671 -44.48 23.17 -5.59
CA ALA A 671 -45.48 24.24 -5.38
C ALA A 671 -46.36 23.98 -4.14
N ASN A 672 -46.59 22.72 -3.78
CA ASN A 672 -47.35 22.32 -2.58
C ASN A 672 -46.54 22.36 -1.29
N LYS A 673 -45.35 22.92 -1.30
CA LYS A 673 -44.53 23.13 -0.11
C LYS A 673 -45.29 24.01 0.88
N LYS A 674 -45.53 23.49 2.10
CA LYS A 674 -46.18 24.21 3.21
C LYS A 674 -45.21 25.12 3.96
#